data_69e22dbd46a090d45b1bec8c3c354e7f
#
_entry.id   69e22dbd46a090d45b1bec8c3c354e7f
#
_cell.length_a   1.000
_cell.length_b   1.000
_cell.length_c   1.000
_cell.angle_alpha   90.00
_cell.angle_beta   90.00
_cell.angle_gamma   90.00
#
_symmetry.space_group_name_H-M   'P 1'
#
loop_
_entity.id
_entity.type
_entity.pdbx_description
1 polymer ?
#
loop_
_entity_poly.entity_id
_entity_poly.type
_entity_poly.pdbx_seq_one_letter_code
_entity_poly.pdbx_strand_id
1 'polypeptide(L)'
;MKQFFAAKSDYPDLLLFFRMGDFYELFYDDARKAARLLDITLTQRGSSGGAPIPMAGVPVHAYEGYLARLVALGESVAICEQIGDPALAKGLVERKVVRIVTPGTVTDEALLDERRDTLLMTLSRTKQGYGLAWADLAGGRFLVNEVETDDALEAELARLEPAELLVPDEENWPEFLRQRTGVRHRAPWLFDADSGRRQLLNFFKLHDLSGFGIDDKPRATAAAGALLGYVEETQKQRLPHLTSIAMETAGEAIAMNAATRRHLELDTRVDGDTRNTLLGVLDSTVTPMGGRLLRRWLHRPLRLREVLVQRHHAVETLIDRGSDADIREQFRRLGDLERILTRVALRSARPRDFSTLRDGLGLLPAVREVLAPLDSPRLQALHAALGEHDDCAQLLASAIAEMPPLKLSDGGVLADGFDEELDELRRLSTHADQFLVDLEQRERESSGIPTLKVGYNRVHGYYIEISKGQSERAPVHYTRRQTLTNAERYITEELKAFEDKVLSARDRSLSREKYLYEQLLDTLGGQLEPLKQCAAALSELDVLAAFAERAQALDWARPELQAEPCLKIERGRHPVVEAVREQPFEPNDLDLHPDRRMLVITGPNMGGKSTYMRQNALIVLLAHIGSFVPASRALIGPIDRILTRIGAGDDLARGQSTFMVEMAETSYILHHATAHSLVLMDEIGRGTSTYDGLALADAVARHLAYQNRCYTLFATHYFELTALADEQHEGGRSGIANVHLDAVEHGEALVFMHAVKDGPANRSFGLQVAALAGLPRTTVAQARRRLAELEQRGGESHAAELAPQALDAPQQFGLFAAPASKSQEALAAIDPDELTPKQALEALYRLKALL
;
A
#
# COMPACT_ATOMS: atom_id res chain seq x y z
N MET A 1 29.09 30.11 -0.13
CA MET A 1 27.80 30.70 0.33
C MET A 1 26.96 31.30 -0.80
N LYS A 2 27.51 32.13 -1.75
CA LYS A 2 26.66 32.67 -2.84
C LYS A 2 25.86 31.58 -3.61
N GLN A 3 26.52 30.50 -4.02
CA GLN A 3 25.84 29.38 -4.71
C GLN A 3 24.81 28.67 -3.82
N PHE A 4 25.07 28.52 -2.51
CA PHE A 4 24.13 27.99 -1.55
C PHE A 4 22.86 28.86 -1.47
N PHE A 5 23.03 30.19 -1.28
CA PHE A 5 21.85 31.06 -1.20
C PHE A 5 21.06 31.11 -2.51
N ALA A 6 21.72 31.05 -3.65
CA ALA A 6 21.05 30.97 -4.94
C ALA A 6 20.19 29.68 -5.05
N ALA A 7 20.78 28.53 -4.73
CA ALA A 7 20.05 27.28 -4.74
C ALA A 7 18.93 27.24 -3.68
N LYS A 8 19.16 27.82 -2.49
CA LYS A 8 18.14 27.85 -1.42
C LYS A 8 16.98 28.80 -1.74
N SER A 9 17.23 29.91 -2.44
CA SER A 9 16.16 30.84 -2.85
C SER A 9 15.18 30.23 -3.85
N ASP A 10 15.63 29.29 -4.68
CA ASP A 10 14.77 28.55 -5.60
C ASP A 10 13.92 27.49 -4.88
N TYR A 11 14.37 27.01 -3.71
CA TYR A 11 13.72 25.95 -2.93
C TYR A 11 13.67 26.31 -1.43
N PRO A 12 12.95 27.36 -1.04
CA PRO A 12 12.99 27.90 0.33
C PRO A 12 12.50 26.90 1.37
N ASP A 13 11.52 26.09 1.05
CA ASP A 13 10.85 25.18 1.98
C ASP A 13 11.49 23.79 2.04
N LEU A 14 12.40 23.45 1.13
CA LEU A 14 13.04 22.13 1.07
C LEU A 14 14.35 22.10 1.84
N LEU A 15 14.69 20.97 2.43
CA LEU A 15 16.03 20.74 2.96
C LEU A 15 17.03 20.66 1.80
N LEU A 16 18.11 21.44 1.85
CA LEU A 16 19.10 21.49 0.78
C LEU A 16 20.34 20.67 1.17
N PHE A 17 20.54 19.52 0.54
CA PHE A 17 21.77 18.74 0.60
C PHE A 17 22.78 19.32 -0.39
N PHE A 18 23.66 20.18 0.11
CA PHE A 18 24.60 20.93 -0.71
C PHE A 18 25.97 20.26 -0.74
N ARG A 19 26.40 19.75 -1.87
CA ARG A 19 27.65 18.98 -2.03
C ARG A 19 28.88 19.82 -1.77
N MET A 20 29.67 19.41 -0.78
CA MET A 20 30.97 20.05 -0.42
C MET A 20 32.02 18.95 -0.22
N GLY A 21 32.72 18.58 -1.29
CA GLY A 21 33.66 17.45 -1.26
C GLY A 21 32.99 16.13 -0.95
N ASP A 22 33.38 15.46 0.13
CA ASP A 22 32.86 14.15 0.54
C ASP A 22 31.61 14.23 1.44
N PHE A 23 31.06 15.45 1.62
CA PHE A 23 29.86 15.67 2.44
C PHE A 23 28.81 16.42 1.65
N TYR A 24 27.53 16.14 2.02
CA TYR A 24 26.42 17.04 1.82
C TYR A 24 26.28 17.89 3.08
N GLU A 25 26.49 19.18 2.94
CA GLU A 25 26.41 20.13 4.05
C GLU A 25 25.06 20.86 4.01
N LEU A 26 24.44 21.01 5.16
CA LEU A 26 23.24 21.81 5.38
C LEU A 26 23.63 23.01 6.23
N PHE A 27 22.97 24.15 6.01
CA PHE A 27 23.30 25.40 6.70
C PHE A 27 22.04 26.04 7.28
N TYR A 28 22.23 26.89 8.29
CA TYR A 28 21.20 27.68 8.94
C TYR A 28 20.07 26.82 9.50
N ASP A 29 18.82 27.13 9.14
CA ASP A 29 17.63 26.45 9.63
C ASP A 29 17.53 25.00 9.12
N ASP A 30 18.02 24.73 7.90
CA ASP A 30 18.12 23.36 7.39
C ASP A 30 19.05 22.51 8.25
N ALA A 31 20.18 23.08 8.70
CA ALA A 31 21.11 22.37 9.60
C ALA A 31 20.46 22.07 10.96
N ARG A 32 19.74 23.03 11.55
CA ARG A 32 19.03 22.84 12.81
C ARG A 32 17.92 21.79 12.70
N LYS A 33 17.13 21.86 11.61
CA LYS A 33 16.06 20.93 11.31
C LYS A 33 16.60 19.52 11.10
N ALA A 34 17.60 19.36 10.24
CA ALA A 34 18.22 18.06 9.95
C ALA A 34 18.92 17.47 11.18
N ALA A 35 19.65 18.27 11.98
CA ALA A 35 20.29 17.80 13.20
C ALA A 35 19.26 17.20 14.18
N ARG A 36 18.11 17.83 14.34
CA ARG A 36 17.01 17.34 15.19
C ARG A 36 16.35 16.07 14.64
N LEU A 37 16.07 16.03 13.33
CA LEU A 37 15.34 14.90 12.72
C LEU A 37 16.20 13.66 12.54
N LEU A 38 17.49 13.85 12.28
CA LEU A 38 18.43 12.77 11.99
C LEU A 38 19.29 12.36 13.19
N ASP A 39 19.22 13.12 14.29
CA ASP A 39 20.09 12.95 15.45
C ASP A 39 21.58 13.01 15.07
N ILE A 40 21.95 14.06 14.30
CA ILE A 40 23.33 14.32 13.89
C ILE A 40 23.85 15.60 14.55
N THR A 41 25.17 15.68 14.69
CA THR A 41 25.81 16.79 15.37
C THR A 41 25.63 18.10 14.62
N LEU A 42 25.08 19.12 15.30
CA LEU A 42 25.04 20.48 14.81
C LEU A 42 26.40 21.13 15.10
N THR A 43 27.10 21.54 14.04
CA THR A 43 28.42 22.21 14.10
C THR A 43 28.33 23.66 13.61
N GLN A 44 29.46 24.33 13.51
CA GLN A 44 29.55 25.73 13.05
C GLN A 44 30.66 25.86 12.00
N ARG A 45 30.41 26.67 10.96
CA ARG A 45 31.38 26.90 9.89
C ARG A 45 31.46 28.39 9.54
N GLY A 46 32.51 29.03 10.04
CA GLY A 46 32.71 30.46 9.76
C GLY A 46 31.69 31.37 10.47
N SER A 47 31.64 32.65 10.08
CA SER A 47 30.68 33.61 10.63
C SER A 47 30.07 34.45 9.49
N SER A 48 28.80 34.84 9.66
CA SER A 48 28.10 35.78 8.81
C SER A 48 27.45 36.86 9.69
N GLY A 49 27.76 38.16 9.42
CA GLY A 49 27.24 39.24 10.24
C GLY A 49 27.68 39.22 11.72
N GLY A 50 28.82 38.56 12.03
CA GLY A 50 29.30 38.41 13.41
C GLY A 50 28.75 37.20 14.16
N ALA A 51 27.80 36.46 13.62
CA ALA A 51 27.24 35.22 14.22
C ALA A 51 27.79 33.96 13.52
N PRO A 52 28.08 32.88 14.27
CA PRO A 52 28.52 31.60 13.69
C PRO A 52 27.42 30.99 12.80
N ILE A 53 27.83 30.40 11.66
CA ILE A 53 26.91 29.76 10.74
C ILE A 53 26.65 28.34 11.22
N PRO A 54 25.41 27.97 11.63
CA PRO A 54 25.06 26.59 11.96
C PRO A 54 25.22 25.69 10.75
N MET A 55 25.82 24.54 10.94
CA MET A 55 26.07 23.55 9.89
C MET A 55 25.84 22.14 10.41
N ALA A 56 25.27 21.29 9.58
CA ALA A 56 25.25 19.85 9.76
C ALA A 56 25.75 19.18 8.49
N GLY A 57 26.35 18.01 8.59
CA GLY A 57 26.91 17.33 7.42
C GLY A 57 26.59 15.86 7.40
N VAL A 58 26.29 15.36 6.21
CA VAL A 58 26.01 13.96 5.92
C VAL A 58 27.06 13.44 4.94
N PRO A 59 27.80 12.34 5.25
CA PRO A 59 28.77 11.79 4.32
C PRO A 59 28.11 11.30 3.03
N VAL A 60 28.71 11.61 1.90
CA VAL A 60 28.17 11.24 0.57
C VAL A 60 28.01 9.74 0.40
N HIS A 61 28.91 8.95 0.95
CA HIS A 61 28.82 7.49 0.85
C HIS A 61 27.67 6.88 1.68
N ALA A 62 27.11 7.64 2.63
CA ALA A 62 26.04 7.20 3.53
C ALA A 62 24.75 8.02 3.40
N TYR A 63 24.67 8.97 2.48
CA TYR A 63 23.56 9.93 2.40
C TYR A 63 22.20 9.28 2.18
N GLU A 64 22.15 8.14 1.47
CA GLU A 64 20.90 7.42 1.17
C GLU A 64 20.16 7.02 2.45
N GLY A 65 20.85 6.52 3.47
CA GLY A 65 20.22 6.16 4.75
C GLY A 65 19.65 7.35 5.52
N TYR A 66 20.32 8.51 5.43
CA TYR A 66 19.81 9.75 6.04
C TYR A 66 18.65 10.32 5.23
N LEU A 67 18.72 10.27 3.91
CA LEU A 67 17.65 10.67 3.02
C LEU A 67 16.40 9.83 3.24
N ALA A 68 16.55 8.51 3.39
CA ALA A 68 15.45 7.59 3.71
C ALA A 68 14.70 8.00 4.99
N ARG A 69 15.44 8.34 6.05
CA ARG A 69 14.85 8.79 7.32
C ARG A 69 14.09 10.11 7.18
N LEU A 70 14.61 11.08 6.43
CA LEU A 70 13.94 12.36 6.18
C LEU A 70 12.66 12.16 5.38
N VAL A 71 12.73 11.38 4.31
CA VAL A 71 11.56 11.08 3.45
C VAL A 71 10.48 10.33 4.22
N ALA A 72 10.85 9.35 5.05
CA ALA A 72 9.92 8.64 5.94
C ALA A 72 9.23 9.55 6.97
N LEU A 73 9.87 10.67 7.34
CA LEU A 73 9.29 11.72 8.18
C LEU A 73 8.44 12.74 7.39
N GLY A 74 8.23 12.52 6.08
CA GLY A 74 7.46 13.41 5.21
C GLY A 74 8.23 14.63 4.67
N GLU A 75 9.55 14.69 4.92
CA GLU A 75 10.38 15.80 4.44
C GLU A 75 10.77 15.63 2.98
N SER A 76 11.03 16.76 2.32
CA SER A 76 11.56 16.79 0.97
C SER A 76 12.94 17.41 0.93
N VAL A 77 13.79 16.83 0.09
CA VAL A 77 15.20 17.17 0.05
C VAL A 77 15.62 17.51 -1.39
N ALA A 78 16.19 18.69 -1.59
CA ALA A 78 16.84 19.07 -2.83
C ALA A 78 18.30 18.64 -2.81
N ILE A 79 18.71 17.83 -3.78
CA ILE A 79 20.08 17.31 -3.92
C ILE A 79 20.85 18.25 -4.86
N CYS A 80 21.83 18.94 -4.32
CA CYS A 80 22.67 19.88 -5.06
C CYS A 80 24.07 19.28 -5.28
N GLU A 81 24.38 18.97 -6.54
CA GLU A 81 25.63 18.33 -6.95
C GLU A 81 26.63 19.32 -7.59
N GLN A 82 27.88 18.93 -7.62
CA GLN A 82 28.95 19.61 -8.36
C GLN A 82 28.85 19.23 -9.84
N ILE A 83 28.81 20.21 -10.71
CA ILE A 83 28.74 20.04 -12.17
C ILE A 83 30.13 20.20 -12.78
N GLY A 84 30.57 19.19 -13.51
CA GLY A 84 31.89 19.15 -14.14
C GLY A 84 32.97 18.51 -13.26
N ASP A 85 34.17 18.33 -13.83
CA ASP A 85 35.33 17.76 -13.16
C ASP A 85 36.02 18.79 -12.27
N PRO A 86 36.06 18.54 -10.93
CA PRO A 86 36.76 19.45 -10.00
C PRO A 86 38.25 19.64 -10.33
N ALA A 87 38.90 18.63 -10.95
CA ALA A 87 40.32 18.67 -11.32
C ALA A 87 40.60 19.59 -12.52
N LEU A 88 39.60 19.81 -13.39
CA LEU A 88 39.72 20.64 -14.58
C LEU A 88 39.19 22.08 -14.38
N ALA A 89 38.55 22.37 -13.26
CA ALA A 89 37.90 23.63 -12.99
C ALA A 89 38.91 24.74 -12.64
N LYS A 90 38.97 25.76 -13.46
CA LYS A 90 39.70 27.00 -13.15
C LYS A 90 38.84 27.89 -12.22
N GLY A 91 38.66 27.48 -10.95
CA GLY A 91 37.88 28.26 -9.95
C GLY A 91 36.91 27.42 -9.13
N LEU A 92 35.84 28.07 -8.61
CA LEU A 92 34.80 27.39 -7.88
C LEU A 92 33.94 26.55 -8.81
N VAL A 93 33.86 25.24 -8.54
CA VAL A 93 32.99 24.30 -9.28
C VAL A 93 31.55 24.76 -9.15
N GLU A 94 30.83 24.77 -10.27
CA GLU A 94 29.40 25.06 -10.30
C GLU A 94 28.61 24.00 -9.56
N ARG A 95 27.55 24.41 -8.86
CA ARG A 95 26.65 23.52 -8.15
C ARG A 95 25.22 23.80 -8.56
N LYS A 96 24.47 22.73 -8.90
CA LYS A 96 23.06 22.79 -9.28
C LYS A 96 22.24 21.75 -8.53
N VAL A 97 20.99 22.08 -8.27
CA VAL A 97 20.01 21.08 -7.85
C VAL A 97 19.71 20.15 -9.02
N VAL A 98 20.14 18.91 -8.89
CA VAL A 98 20.00 17.87 -9.92
C VAL A 98 18.74 17.04 -9.74
N ARG A 99 18.21 16.99 -8.52
CA ARG A 99 17.03 16.23 -8.18
C ARG A 99 16.40 16.74 -6.88
N ILE A 100 15.06 16.64 -6.79
CA ILE A 100 14.31 16.82 -5.55
C ILE A 100 13.71 15.48 -5.20
N VAL A 101 13.98 14.98 -3.99
CA VAL A 101 13.44 13.74 -3.48
C VAL A 101 12.32 14.08 -2.50
N THR A 102 11.12 13.61 -2.80
CA THR A 102 9.92 13.79 -1.99
C THR A 102 9.33 12.43 -1.64
N PRO A 103 8.43 12.31 -0.65
CA PRO A 103 7.84 11.02 -0.30
C PRO A 103 7.21 10.26 -1.47
N GLY A 104 6.62 10.97 -2.44
CA GLY A 104 5.98 10.37 -3.62
C GLY A 104 6.88 10.20 -4.83
N THR A 105 8.10 10.78 -4.84
CA THR A 105 8.99 10.75 -6.02
C THR A 105 10.24 9.90 -5.84
N VAL A 106 10.21 8.99 -4.89
CA VAL A 106 11.32 8.08 -4.58
C VAL A 106 11.46 7.01 -5.66
N THR A 107 12.68 6.79 -6.13
CA THR A 107 13.04 5.70 -7.06
C THR A 107 14.25 4.88 -6.58
N ASP A 108 14.93 5.32 -5.52
CA ASP A 108 16.08 4.64 -4.94
C ASP A 108 15.64 3.45 -4.10
N GLU A 109 16.21 2.28 -4.34
CA GLU A 109 15.85 1.02 -3.67
C GLU A 109 15.93 1.10 -2.14
N ALA A 110 16.96 1.75 -1.60
CA ALA A 110 17.14 1.90 -0.16
C ALA A 110 16.04 2.73 0.54
N LEU A 111 15.20 3.43 -0.22
CA LEU A 111 14.13 4.30 0.26
C LEU A 111 12.74 3.70 0.07
N LEU A 112 12.65 2.54 -0.57
CA LEU A 112 11.39 1.90 -0.97
C LEU A 112 11.11 0.66 -0.13
N ASP A 113 9.85 0.43 0.20
CA ASP A 113 9.38 -0.87 0.64
C ASP A 113 9.39 -1.85 -0.55
N GLU A 114 9.93 -3.04 -0.34
CA GLU A 114 10.06 -4.03 -1.42
C GLU A 114 8.70 -4.52 -1.92
N ARG A 115 7.73 -4.69 -1.01
CA ARG A 115 6.41 -5.29 -1.29
C ARG A 115 5.26 -4.29 -1.33
N ARG A 116 5.56 -2.98 -1.33
CA ARG A 116 4.58 -1.91 -1.40
C ARG A 116 4.93 -0.90 -2.47
N ASP A 117 3.92 -0.42 -3.19
CA ASP A 117 4.08 0.71 -4.11
C ASP A 117 4.20 2.02 -3.32
N THR A 118 5.00 2.96 -3.84
CA THR A 118 5.09 4.31 -3.30
C THR A 118 4.44 5.26 -4.30
N LEU A 119 3.24 5.72 -3.97
CA LEU A 119 2.42 6.48 -4.90
C LEU A 119 2.54 7.98 -4.69
N LEU A 120 2.80 8.69 -5.77
CA LEU A 120 2.51 10.11 -5.92
C LEU A 120 1.13 10.27 -6.52
N MET A 121 0.27 11.07 -5.93
CA MET A 121 -1.09 11.31 -6.42
C MET A 121 -1.39 12.79 -6.59
N THR A 122 -2.26 13.10 -7.52
CA THR A 122 -2.74 14.44 -7.82
C THR A 122 -4.25 14.45 -7.90
N LEU A 123 -4.89 15.48 -7.35
CA LEU A 123 -6.33 15.71 -7.47
C LEU A 123 -6.60 16.99 -8.23
N SER A 124 -7.49 16.92 -9.21
CA SER A 124 -8.18 18.09 -9.76
C SER A 124 -9.61 18.13 -9.26
N ARG A 125 -10.20 19.31 -9.17
CA ARG A 125 -11.57 19.50 -8.69
C ARG A 125 -12.38 20.35 -9.65
N THR A 126 -13.64 19.95 -9.86
CA THR A 126 -14.65 20.73 -10.57
C THR A 126 -15.98 20.67 -9.82
N LYS A 127 -17.00 21.38 -10.28
CA LYS A 127 -18.36 21.27 -9.72
C LYS A 127 -18.99 19.88 -9.94
N GLN A 128 -18.44 19.07 -10.85
CA GLN A 128 -18.97 17.75 -11.21
C GLN A 128 -18.23 16.60 -10.53
N GLY A 129 -17.26 16.89 -9.67
CA GLY A 129 -16.45 15.91 -8.96
C GLY A 129 -14.95 16.10 -9.15
N TYR A 130 -14.21 15.03 -9.01
CA TYR A 130 -12.75 15.02 -8.92
C TYR A 130 -12.13 14.21 -10.05
N GLY A 131 -10.98 14.67 -10.54
CA GLY A 131 -10.06 13.87 -11.34
C GLY A 131 -8.88 13.44 -10.48
N LEU A 132 -8.50 12.19 -10.62
CA LEU A 132 -7.43 11.55 -9.89
C LEU A 132 -6.36 11.10 -10.88
N ALA A 133 -5.11 11.36 -10.57
CA ALA A 133 -3.97 10.77 -11.26
C ALA A 133 -2.93 10.32 -10.25
N TRP A 134 -2.37 9.14 -10.44
CA TRP A 134 -1.32 8.65 -9.56
C TRP A 134 -0.27 7.88 -10.34
N ALA A 135 0.95 7.94 -9.85
CA ALA A 135 2.07 7.22 -10.42
C ALA A 135 2.89 6.51 -9.35
N ASP A 136 3.33 5.31 -9.67
CA ASP A 136 4.43 4.63 -9.03
C ASP A 136 5.68 4.85 -9.91
N LEU A 137 6.51 5.79 -9.50
CA LEU A 137 7.69 6.15 -10.30
C LEU A 137 8.76 5.05 -10.30
N ALA A 138 8.80 4.23 -9.26
CA ALA A 138 9.75 3.13 -9.16
C ALA A 138 9.34 1.91 -10.01
N GLY A 139 8.02 1.66 -10.13
CA GLY A 139 7.47 0.60 -10.99
C GLY A 139 7.13 1.06 -12.40
N GLY A 140 7.18 2.38 -12.67
CA GLY A 140 6.90 2.94 -14.00
C GLY A 140 5.42 2.85 -14.40
N ARG A 141 4.49 2.95 -13.45
CA ARG A 141 3.04 2.93 -13.69
C ARG A 141 2.43 4.31 -13.53
N PHE A 142 1.50 4.64 -14.43
CA PHE A 142 0.77 5.90 -14.40
C PHE A 142 -0.72 5.63 -14.69
N LEU A 143 -1.58 5.95 -13.72
CA LEU A 143 -3.01 5.65 -13.78
C LEU A 143 -3.83 6.89 -13.47
N VAL A 144 -5.08 6.87 -13.95
CA VAL A 144 -6.05 7.94 -13.73
C VAL A 144 -7.43 7.39 -13.45
N ASN A 145 -8.25 8.20 -12.78
CA ASN A 145 -9.67 7.93 -12.52
C ASN A 145 -10.46 9.23 -12.40
N GLU A 146 -11.78 9.15 -12.50
CA GLU A 146 -12.70 10.24 -12.15
C GLU A 146 -13.73 9.73 -11.16
N VAL A 147 -13.98 10.52 -10.13
CA VAL A 147 -15.03 10.27 -9.12
C VAL A 147 -15.92 11.49 -8.94
N GLU A 148 -17.19 11.26 -8.60
CA GLU A 148 -18.19 12.32 -8.60
C GLU A 148 -18.46 12.87 -7.19
N THR A 149 -18.20 12.08 -6.14
CA THR A 149 -18.57 12.40 -4.76
C THR A 149 -17.36 12.41 -3.83
N ASP A 150 -17.49 13.11 -2.70
CA ASP A 150 -16.49 13.12 -1.63
C ASP A 150 -16.27 11.73 -1.06
N ASP A 151 -17.33 10.94 -0.90
CA ASP A 151 -17.23 9.56 -0.39
C ASP A 151 -16.45 8.65 -1.33
N ALA A 152 -16.63 8.77 -2.65
CA ALA A 152 -15.87 8.01 -3.63
C ALA A 152 -14.40 8.45 -3.63
N LEU A 153 -14.12 9.72 -3.43
CA LEU A 153 -12.76 10.23 -3.27
C LEU A 153 -12.10 9.67 -2.01
N GLU A 154 -12.79 9.68 -0.87
CA GLU A 154 -12.29 9.13 0.39
C GLU A 154 -11.99 7.62 0.24
N ALA A 155 -12.86 6.87 -0.45
CA ALA A 155 -12.66 5.45 -0.73
C ALA A 155 -11.40 5.19 -1.58
N GLU A 156 -11.16 6.00 -2.62
CA GLU A 156 -9.98 5.89 -3.47
C GLU A 156 -8.69 6.29 -2.72
N LEU A 157 -8.74 7.33 -1.91
CA LEU A 157 -7.60 7.73 -1.07
C LEU A 157 -7.24 6.67 -0.02
N ALA A 158 -8.25 6.00 0.54
CA ALA A 158 -8.05 4.88 1.45
C ALA A 158 -7.52 3.62 0.74
N ARG A 159 -7.86 3.42 -0.54
CA ARG A 159 -7.37 2.32 -1.36
C ARG A 159 -5.92 2.49 -1.78
N LEU A 160 -5.59 3.70 -2.22
CA LEU A 160 -4.29 4.01 -2.84
C LEU A 160 -3.23 4.39 -1.80
N GLU A 161 -3.64 4.96 -0.67
CA GLU A 161 -2.75 5.41 0.40
C GLU A 161 -1.50 6.15 -0.13
N PRO A 162 -1.69 7.23 -0.94
CA PRO A 162 -0.54 7.90 -1.54
C PRO A 162 0.41 8.46 -0.49
N ALA A 163 1.71 8.28 -0.73
CA ALA A 163 2.79 8.82 0.10
C ALA A 163 2.86 10.35 0.00
N GLU A 164 2.42 10.89 -1.12
CA GLU A 164 2.34 12.33 -1.37
C GLU A 164 1.12 12.65 -2.24
N LEU A 165 0.36 13.68 -1.84
CA LEU A 165 -0.87 14.09 -2.51
C LEU A 165 -0.80 15.56 -2.89
N LEU A 166 -0.88 15.87 -4.17
CA LEU A 166 -0.90 17.23 -4.70
C LEU A 166 -2.34 17.69 -4.94
N VAL A 167 -2.66 18.87 -4.44
CA VAL A 167 -3.99 19.48 -4.62
C VAL A 167 -3.85 20.94 -5.04
N PRO A 168 -4.81 21.50 -5.79
CA PRO A 168 -4.88 22.94 -6.02
C PRO A 168 -4.94 23.71 -4.69
N ASP A 169 -4.32 24.88 -4.63
CA ASP A 169 -4.40 25.76 -3.47
C ASP A 169 -5.76 26.50 -3.47
N GLU A 170 -6.76 25.82 -2.92
CA GLU A 170 -8.15 26.24 -2.82
C GLU A 170 -8.66 26.09 -1.39
N GLU A 171 -9.60 26.97 -0.96
CA GLU A 171 -10.01 27.04 0.44
C GLU A 171 -10.99 25.93 0.89
N ASN A 172 -11.75 25.30 0.02
CA ASN A 172 -12.91 24.47 0.40
C ASN A 172 -12.72 22.97 0.19
N TRP A 173 -11.59 22.40 0.60
CA TRP A 173 -11.39 20.95 0.59
C TRP A 173 -12.20 20.26 1.69
N PRO A 174 -12.71 19.02 1.46
CA PRO A 174 -13.33 18.20 2.47
C PRO A 174 -12.42 18.03 3.70
N GLU A 175 -13.01 17.85 4.87
CA GLU A 175 -12.27 17.81 6.14
C GLU A 175 -11.27 16.67 6.19
N PHE A 176 -11.60 15.50 5.66
CA PHE A 176 -10.69 14.34 5.61
C PHE A 176 -9.42 14.64 4.79
N LEU A 177 -9.47 15.53 3.79
CA LEU A 177 -8.29 15.98 3.06
C LEU A 177 -7.46 17.00 3.84
N ARG A 178 -8.12 17.93 4.53
CA ARG A 178 -7.43 18.97 5.33
C ARG A 178 -6.66 18.39 6.51
N GLN A 179 -7.13 17.28 7.06
CA GLN A 179 -6.51 16.58 8.18
C GLN A 179 -5.45 15.56 7.72
N ARG A 180 -5.37 15.25 6.42
CA ARG A 180 -4.44 14.26 5.90
C ARG A 180 -3.01 14.77 5.89
N THR A 181 -2.07 13.96 6.38
CA THR A 181 -0.64 14.19 6.23
C THR A 181 -0.19 13.93 4.79
N GLY A 182 0.91 14.58 4.35
CA GLY A 182 1.46 14.39 3.00
C GLY A 182 0.72 15.15 1.89
N VAL A 183 -0.26 16.01 2.22
CA VAL A 183 -0.93 16.91 1.26
C VAL A 183 -0.04 18.11 0.97
N ARG A 184 0.11 18.43 -0.33
CA ARG A 184 0.85 19.61 -0.80
C ARG A 184 -0.04 20.46 -1.69
N HIS A 185 -0.17 21.72 -1.33
CA HIS A 185 -0.88 22.71 -2.13
C HIS A 185 -0.01 23.21 -3.27
N ARG A 186 -0.59 23.25 -4.47
CA ARG A 186 0.06 23.74 -5.68
C ARG A 186 -0.81 24.80 -6.35
N ALA A 187 -0.19 25.67 -7.11
CA ALA A 187 -0.89 26.73 -7.80
C ALA A 187 -2.04 26.21 -8.68
N PRO A 188 -3.27 26.76 -8.57
CA PRO A 188 -4.46 26.22 -9.24
C PRO A 188 -4.36 26.10 -10.76
N TRP A 189 -3.59 27.00 -11.42
CA TRP A 189 -3.42 26.99 -12.88
C TRP A 189 -2.62 25.75 -13.38
N LEU A 190 -1.94 25.01 -12.51
CA LEU A 190 -1.27 23.77 -12.88
C LEU A 190 -2.26 22.62 -13.15
N PHE A 191 -3.51 22.78 -12.69
CA PHE A 191 -4.60 21.80 -12.84
C PHE A 191 -5.57 22.19 -13.96
N ASP A 192 -5.11 22.91 -14.97
CA ASP A 192 -5.89 23.24 -16.14
C ASP A 192 -5.93 22.07 -17.15
N ALA A 193 -7.13 21.67 -17.60
CA ALA A 193 -7.31 20.50 -18.44
C ALA A 193 -6.68 20.65 -19.83
N ASP A 194 -6.76 21.84 -20.44
CA ASP A 194 -6.19 22.10 -21.76
C ASP A 194 -4.68 22.12 -21.72
N SER A 195 -4.10 22.67 -20.65
CA SER A 195 -2.65 22.66 -20.42
C SER A 195 -2.16 21.24 -20.13
N GLY A 196 -2.87 20.49 -19.28
CA GLY A 196 -2.59 19.09 -19.01
C GLY A 196 -2.63 18.23 -20.27
N ARG A 197 -3.66 18.41 -21.12
CA ARG A 197 -3.75 17.73 -22.40
C ARG A 197 -2.53 18.00 -23.30
N ARG A 198 -2.16 19.26 -23.46
CA ARG A 198 -0.97 19.61 -24.27
C ARG A 198 0.32 19.00 -23.70
N GLN A 199 0.47 19.00 -22.40
CA GLN A 199 1.65 18.44 -21.73
C GLN A 199 1.72 16.91 -21.94
N LEU A 200 0.61 16.20 -21.78
CA LEU A 200 0.54 14.74 -22.01
C LEU A 200 0.83 14.39 -23.47
N LEU A 201 0.22 15.10 -24.44
CA LEU A 201 0.48 14.89 -25.87
C LEU A 201 1.96 15.08 -26.22
N ASN A 202 2.58 16.12 -25.68
CA ASN A 202 4.00 16.39 -25.90
C ASN A 202 4.90 15.32 -25.25
N PHE A 203 4.56 14.90 -24.05
CA PHE A 203 5.33 13.90 -23.29
C PHE A 203 5.32 12.53 -24.01
N PHE A 204 4.13 12.04 -24.37
CA PHE A 204 3.97 10.76 -25.04
C PHE A 204 4.19 10.84 -26.56
N LYS A 205 4.38 12.04 -27.11
CA LYS A 205 4.52 12.29 -28.57
C LYS A 205 3.35 11.77 -29.39
N LEU A 206 2.14 12.03 -28.92
CA LEU A 206 0.87 11.59 -29.50
C LEU A 206 0.11 12.77 -30.11
N HIS A 207 -0.82 12.47 -31.01
CA HIS A 207 -1.73 13.45 -31.60
C HIS A 207 -3.03 13.61 -30.79
N ASP A 208 -3.48 12.55 -30.13
CA ASP A 208 -4.66 12.51 -29.28
C ASP A 208 -4.43 11.56 -28.09
N LEU A 209 -5.35 11.57 -27.13
CA LEU A 209 -5.31 10.71 -25.93
C LEU A 209 -6.32 9.56 -25.98
N SER A 210 -6.96 9.34 -27.14
CA SER A 210 -7.99 8.30 -27.30
C SER A 210 -7.46 6.89 -27.03
N GLY A 211 -6.21 6.62 -27.41
CA GLY A 211 -5.54 5.34 -27.14
C GLY A 211 -5.38 5.03 -25.65
N PHE A 212 -5.44 6.06 -24.79
CA PHE A 212 -5.42 5.89 -23.33
C PHE A 212 -6.83 5.91 -22.69
N GLY A 213 -7.89 6.18 -23.48
CA GLY A 213 -9.26 6.24 -23.00
C GLY A 213 -9.56 7.47 -22.12
N ILE A 214 -8.77 8.55 -22.24
CA ILE A 214 -8.89 9.76 -21.41
C ILE A 214 -9.22 11.03 -22.18
N ASP A 215 -9.53 10.90 -23.45
CA ASP A 215 -9.76 12.05 -24.34
C ASP A 215 -11.00 12.87 -23.94
N ASP A 216 -12.02 12.21 -23.42
CA ASP A 216 -13.28 12.77 -22.89
C ASP A 216 -13.27 12.89 -21.35
N LYS A 217 -12.10 12.85 -20.70
CA LYS A 217 -11.91 12.88 -19.25
C LYS A 217 -11.14 14.13 -18.79
N PRO A 218 -11.73 15.33 -18.84
CA PRO A 218 -10.99 16.57 -18.60
C PRO A 218 -10.46 16.68 -17.17
N ARG A 219 -11.15 16.12 -16.17
CA ARG A 219 -10.71 16.13 -14.78
C ARG A 219 -9.49 15.24 -14.59
N ALA A 220 -9.54 14.00 -15.10
CA ALA A 220 -8.40 13.08 -15.07
C ALA A 220 -7.20 13.65 -15.83
N THR A 221 -7.45 14.28 -16.98
CA THR A 221 -6.42 14.93 -17.82
C THR A 221 -5.74 16.09 -17.07
N ALA A 222 -6.52 16.93 -16.36
CA ALA A 222 -5.98 18.01 -15.54
C ALA A 222 -5.09 17.49 -14.41
N ALA A 223 -5.55 16.45 -13.70
CA ALA A 223 -4.77 15.80 -12.64
C ALA A 223 -3.49 15.16 -13.19
N ALA A 224 -3.59 14.45 -14.32
CA ALA A 224 -2.44 13.80 -14.95
C ALA A 224 -1.39 14.81 -15.44
N GLY A 225 -1.82 15.93 -16.01
CA GLY A 225 -0.93 17.02 -16.42
C GLY A 225 -0.19 17.62 -15.22
N ALA A 226 -0.90 17.92 -14.14
CA ALA A 226 -0.30 18.45 -12.91
C ALA A 226 0.69 17.46 -12.28
N LEU A 227 0.38 16.16 -12.27
CA LEU A 227 1.29 15.12 -11.81
C LEU A 227 2.56 15.08 -12.63
N LEU A 228 2.44 15.03 -13.96
CA LEU A 228 3.58 14.99 -14.87
C LEU A 228 4.47 16.22 -14.70
N GLY A 229 3.88 17.42 -14.63
CA GLY A 229 4.62 18.67 -14.39
C GLY A 229 5.41 18.64 -13.09
N TYR A 230 4.82 18.12 -12.02
CA TYR A 230 5.51 17.97 -10.74
C TYR A 230 6.67 16.97 -10.80
N VAL A 231 6.47 15.84 -11.48
CA VAL A 231 7.53 14.83 -11.63
C VAL A 231 8.69 15.38 -12.48
N GLU A 232 8.40 16.10 -13.58
CA GLU A 232 9.44 16.78 -14.37
C GLU A 232 10.21 17.84 -13.56
N GLU A 233 9.49 18.63 -12.74
CA GLU A 233 10.09 19.62 -11.84
C GLU A 233 11.02 18.98 -10.81
N THR A 234 10.63 17.85 -10.24
CA THR A 234 11.36 17.18 -9.14
C THR A 234 12.50 16.31 -9.65
N GLN A 235 12.29 15.55 -10.71
CA GLN A 235 13.30 14.63 -11.23
C GLN A 235 14.35 15.34 -12.10
N LYS A 236 14.02 16.52 -12.67
CA LYS A 236 14.93 17.32 -13.53
C LYS A 236 15.48 16.54 -14.74
N GLN A 237 14.85 15.42 -15.11
CA GLN A 237 15.27 14.56 -16.20
C GLN A 237 14.06 13.97 -16.92
N ARG A 238 14.28 13.40 -18.11
CA ARG A 238 13.24 12.67 -18.83
C ARG A 238 12.84 11.40 -18.09
N LEU A 239 11.61 10.97 -18.26
CA LEU A 239 10.99 9.81 -17.60
C LEU A 239 10.61 8.75 -18.66
N PRO A 240 11.57 8.15 -19.34
CA PRO A 240 11.28 7.24 -20.45
C PRO A 240 10.61 5.93 -20.01
N HIS A 241 10.59 5.64 -18.73
CA HIS A 241 9.90 4.50 -18.15
C HIS A 241 8.39 4.71 -17.99
N LEU A 242 7.88 5.93 -18.05
CA LEU A 242 6.44 6.21 -18.12
C LEU A 242 6.01 6.18 -19.59
N THR A 243 5.60 5.01 -20.07
CA THR A 243 5.29 4.78 -21.49
C THR A 243 3.81 4.93 -21.83
N SER A 244 2.92 4.82 -20.82
CA SER A 244 1.47 4.86 -21.01
C SER A 244 0.75 5.39 -19.77
N ILE A 245 -0.52 5.79 -19.98
CA ILE A 245 -1.49 6.05 -18.92
C ILE A 245 -2.59 5.01 -19.07
N ALA A 246 -3.06 4.46 -17.93
CA ALA A 246 -4.21 3.58 -17.90
C ALA A 246 -5.35 4.23 -17.10
N MET A 247 -6.57 4.16 -17.66
CA MET A 247 -7.79 4.58 -16.97
C MET A 247 -8.30 3.43 -16.09
N GLU A 248 -8.46 3.65 -14.80
CA GLU A 248 -9.20 2.74 -13.93
C GLU A 248 -10.67 3.12 -13.91
N THR A 249 -11.53 2.18 -14.26
CA THR A 249 -12.98 2.39 -14.26
C THR A 249 -13.61 1.82 -12.98
N ALA A 250 -14.37 2.60 -12.25
CA ALA A 250 -15.01 2.18 -11.00
C ALA A 250 -15.91 0.94 -11.16
N GLY A 251 -16.57 0.78 -12.33
CA GLY A 251 -17.44 -0.36 -12.63
C GLY A 251 -16.76 -1.70 -12.81
N GLU A 252 -15.45 -1.75 -12.98
CA GLU A 252 -14.68 -2.98 -13.20
C GLU A 252 -14.30 -3.72 -11.92
N ALA A 253 -14.39 -3.07 -10.78
CA ALA A 253 -13.99 -3.63 -9.49
C ALA A 253 -15.14 -3.56 -8.47
N ILE A 254 -15.07 -4.42 -7.46
CA ILE A 254 -15.96 -4.36 -6.29
C ILE A 254 -15.60 -3.11 -5.50
N ALA A 255 -16.60 -2.24 -5.29
CA ALA A 255 -16.40 -1.03 -4.51
C ALA A 255 -16.42 -1.34 -3.00
N MET A 256 -15.46 -0.79 -2.28
CA MET A 256 -15.33 -0.84 -0.82
C MET A 256 -14.93 0.53 -0.31
N ASN A 257 -15.65 1.04 0.68
CA ASN A 257 -15.26 2.29 1.36
C ASN A 257 -14.11 2.07 2.37
N ALA A 258 -13.58 3.14 2.94
CA ALA A 258 -12.51 3.11 3.92
C ALA A 258 -12.84 2.25 5.16
N ALA A 259 -14.07 2.36 5.66
CA ALA A 259 -14.55 1.58 6.81
C ALA A 259 -14.54 0.08 6.50
N THR A 260 -15.06 -0.33 5.34
CA THR A 260 -15.09 -1.74 4.92
C THR A 260 -13.69 -2.33 4.83
N ARG A 261 -12.71 -1.60 4.25
CA ARG A 261 -11.32 -2.08 4.16
C ARG A 261 -10.71 -2.32 5.53
N ARG A 262 -10.94 -1.41 6.49
CA ARG A 262 -10.51 -1.57 7.88
C ARG A 262 -11.21 -2.73 8.59
N HIS A 263 -12.52 -2.86 8.45
CA HIS A 263 -13.29 -3.91 9.09
C HIS A 263 -12.94 -5.31 8.58
N LEU A 264 -12.54 -5.44 7.34
CA LEU A 264 -12.10 -6.72 6.75
C LEU A 264 -10.63 -7.03 7.02
N GLU A 265 -9.85 -6.10 7.57
CA GLU A 265 -8.42 -6.27 7.89
C GLU A 265 -7.62 -6.87 6.73
N LEU A 266 -7.72 -6.24 5.55
CA LEU A 266 -7.17 -6.79 4.30
C LEU A 266 -5.65 -6.94 4.37
N ASP A 267 -4.95 -5.89 4.80
CA ASP A 267 -3.48 -5.82 4.84
C ASP A 267 -2.95 -5.13 6.09
N THR A 268 -3.84 -4.54 6.89
CA THR A 268 -3.53 -3.88 8.15
C THR A 268 -4.68 -4.09 9.11
N ARG A 269 -4.38 -4.49 10.34
CA ARG A 269 -5.35 -4.64 11.40
C ARG A 269 -5.75 -3.27 12.00
N VAL A 270 -6.82 -3.26 12.78
CA VAL A 270 -7.29 -2.04 13.48
C VAL A 270 -6.23 -1.46 14.41
N ASP A 271 -5.37 -2.31 14.99
CA ASP A 271 -4.25 -1.91 15.87
C ASP A 271 -2.98 -1.46 15.11
N GLY A 272 -3.02 -1.47 13.77
CA GLY A 272 -1.89 -1.09 12.90
C GLY A 272 -0.89 -2.23 12.62
N ASP A 273 -1.08 -3.43 13.19
CA ASP A 273 -0.26 -4.60 12.88
C ASP A 273 -0.61 -5.14 11.47
N THR A 274 0.39 -5.56 10.72
CA THR A 274 0.25 -6.17 9.39
C THR A 274 0.21 -7.69 9.43
N ARG A 275 0.57 -8.28 10.56
CA ARG A 275 0.48 -9.73 10.78
C ARG A 275 -0.97 -10.13 11.03
N ASN A 276 -1.31 -11.37 10.69
CA ASN A 276 -2.66 -11.92 10.87
C ASN A 276 -3.73 -11.12 10.12
N THR A 277 -3.39 -10.67 8.91
CA THR A 277 -4.28 -10.04 7.94
C THR A 277 -4.55 -10.99 6.77
N LEU A 278 -5.51 -10.67 5.91
CA LEU A 278 -5.76 -11.48 4.72
C LEU A 278 -4.52 -11.55 3.82
N LEU A 279 -3.86 -10.41 3.58
CA LEU A 279 -2.61 -10.38 2.82
C LEU A 279 -1.53 -11.24 3.46
N GLY A 280 -1.40 -11.20 4.79
CA GLY A 280 -0.42 -12.02 5.51
C GLY A 280 -0.61 -13.52 5.35
N VAL A 281 -1.86 -13.98 5.15
CA VAL A 281 -2.17 -15.40 4.85
C VAL A 281 -1.91 -15.74 3.38
N LEU A 282 -2.22 -14.81 2.47
CA LEU A 282 -2.13 -15.02 1.02
C LEU A 282 -0.71 -14.89 0.47
N ASP A 283 0.08 -13.94 1.01
CA ASP A 283 1.35 -13.58 0.41
C ASP A 283 2.42 -14.65 0.63
N SER A 284 2.39 -15.64 -0.25
CA SER A 284 3.47 -16.60 -0.44
C SER A 284 4.26 -16.32 -1.73
N THR A 285 4.10 -15.14 -2.35
CA THR A 285 4.87 -14.76 -3.53
C THR A 285 6.37 -14.78 -3.24
N VAL A 286 7.14 -15.16 -4.24
CA VAL A 286 8.59 -15.32 -4.10
C VAL A 286 9.31 -14.02 -4.43
N THR A 287 8.76 -13.23 -5.36
CA THR A 287 9.37 -11.99 -5.83
C THR A 287 8.74 -10.75 -5.21
N PRO A 288 9.51 -9.66 -5.00
CA PRO A 288 8.96 -8.39 -4.53
C PRO A 288 7.88 -7.82 -5.48
N MET A 289 8.08 -7.94 -6.80
CA MET A 289 7.14 -7.46 -7.80
C MET A 289 5.83 -8.26 -7.80
N GLY A 290 5.87 -9.58 -7.54
CA GLY A 290 4.68 -10.41 -7.32
C GLY A 290 3.91 -9.99 -6.07
N GLY A 291 4.62 -9.72 -4.95
CA GLY A 291 4.00 -9.23 -3.72
C GLY A 291 3.28 -7.90 -3.90
N ARG A 292 3.87 -6.95 -4.64
CA ARG A 292 3.20 -5.68 -5.00
C ARG A 292 1.95 -5.92 -5.85
N LEU A 293 2.02 -6.80 -6.82
CA LEU A 293 0.87 -7.13 -7.68
C LEU A 293 -0.26 -7.79 -6.89
N LEU A 294 0.06 -8.72 -5.99
CA LEU A 294 -0.93 -9.37 -5.11
C LEU A 294 -1.66 -8.33 -4.25
N ARG A 295 -0.92 -7.39 -3.65
CA ARG A 295 -1.50 -6.29 -2.88
C ARG A 295 -2.42 -5.42 -3.75
N ARG A 296 -2.02 -5.07 -4.97
CA ARG A 296 -2.86 -4.35 -5.93
C ARG A 296 -4.16 -5.09 -6.24
N TRP A 297 -4.10 -6.41 -6.48
CA TRP A 297 -5.28 -7.21 -6.73
C TRP A 297 -6.21 -7.29 -5.52
N LEU A 298 -5.66 -7.44 -4.32
CA LEU A 298 -6.43 -7.47 -3.08
C LEU A 298 -7.22 -6.17 -2.86
N HIS A 299 -6.62 -5.03 -3.16
CA HIS A 299 -7.25 -3.73 -3.02
C HIS A 299 -8.19 -3.34 -4.17
N ARG A 300 -8.17 -4.08 -5.29
CA ARG A 300 -9.03 -3.88 -6.46
C ARG A 300 -9.57 -5.21 -6.98
N PRO A 301 -10.44 -5.89 -6.21
CA PRO A 301 -11.05 -7.15 -6.66
C PRO A 301 -11.93 -6.90 -7.88
N LEU A 302 -11.74 -7.67 -8.93
CA LEU A 302 -12.38 -7.45 -10.22
C LEU A 302 -13.83 -7.97 -10.26
N ARG A 303 -14.66 -7.36 -11.10
CA ARG A 303 -16.00 -7.82 -11.46
C ARG A 303 -16.06 -8.52 -12.82
N LEU A 304 -15.00 -8.42 -13.61
CA LEU A 304 -14.89 -8.99 -14.95
C LEU A 304 -14.77 -10.52 -14.86
N ARG A 305 -15.92 -11.20 -14.96
CA ARG A 305 -16.05 -12.64 -14.81
C ARG A 305 -15.08 -13.42 -15.70
N GLU A 306 -14.91 -13.00 -16.96
CA GLU A 306 -14.04 -13.68 -17.91
C GLU A 306 -12.58 -13.71 -17.45
N VAL A 307 -12.07 -12.58 -16.94
CA VAL A 307 -10.70 -12.47 -16.42
C VAL A 307 -10.53 -13.38 -15.20
N LEU A 308 -11.51 -13.36 -14.30
CA LEU A 308 -11.47 -14.18 -13.07
C LEU A 308 -11.52 -15.68 -13.38
N VAL A 309 -12.39 -16.11 -14.28
CA VAL A 309 -12.48 -17.52 -14.71
C VAL A 309 -11.16 -17.99 -15.33
N GLN A 310 -10.48 -17.13 -16.10
CA GLN A 310 -9.16 -17.45 -16.65
C GLN A 310 -8.09 -17.57 -15.56
N ARG A 311 -8.12 -16.71 -14.54
CA ARG A 311 -7.22 -16.83 -13.37
C ARG A 311 -7.46 -18.11 -12.59
N HIS A 312 -8.73 -18.42 -12.26
CA HIS A 312 -9.08 -19.66 -11.56
C HIS A 312 -8.63 -20.90 -12.35
N HIS A 313 -8.83 -20.89 -13.67
CA HIS A 313 -8.39 -21.99 -14.54
C HIS A 313 -6.86 -22.09 -14.59
N ALA A 314 -6.15 -20.96 -14.57
CA ALA A 314 -4.69 -20.96 -14.50
C ALA A 314 -4.19 -21.57 -13.18
N VAL A 315 -4.78 -21.18 -12.06
CA VAL A 315 -4.47 -21.73 -10.72
C VAL A 315 -4.73 -23.23 -10.70
N GLU A 316 -5.90 -23.68 -11.17
CA GLU A 316 -6.24 -25.11 -11.28
C GLU A 316 -5.22 -25.88 -12.09
N THR A 317 -4.86 -25.37 -13.28
CA THR A 317 -3.88 -26.00 -14.18
C THR A 317 -2.51 -26.13 -13.52
N LEU A 318 -2.07 -25.12 -12.76
CA LEU A 318 -0.81 -25.16 -12.00
C LEU A 318 -0.85 -26.26 -10.93
N ILE A 319 -1.96 -26.37 -10.20
CA ILE A 319 -2.15 -27.39 -9.17
C ILE A 319 -2.15 -28.79 -9.78
N ASP A 320 -2.96 -29.02 -10.82
CA ASP A 320 -3.12 -30.33 -11.45
C ASP A 320 -1.83 -30.88 -12.05
N ARG A 321 -0.92 -30.00 -12.48
CA ARG A 321 0.37 -30.35 -13.05
C ARG A 321 1.54 -30.27 -12.07
N GLY A 322 1.31 -29.73 -10.88
CA GLY A 322 2.36 -29.48 -9.88
C GLY A 322 3.41 -28.46 -10.32
N SER A 323 3.07 -27.64 -11.33
CA SER A 323 4.01 -26.70 -11.95
C SER A 323 4.27 -25.46 -11.13
N ASP A 324 3.42 -25.16 -10.13
CA ASP A 324 3.61 -24.05 -9.19
C ASP A 324 4.92 -24.16 -8.42
N ALA A 325 5.30 -25.37 -7.97
CA ALA A 325 6.53 -25.61 -7.24
C ALA A 325 7.77 -25.34 -8.10
N ASP A 326 7.75 -25.79 -9.37
CA ASP A 326 8.86 -25.60 -10.30
C ASP A 326 9.06 -24.10 -10.63
N ILE A 327 7.96 -23.38 -10.90
CA ILE A 327 7.99 -21.94 -11.16
C ILE A 327 8.54 -21.19 -9.94
N ARG A 328 8.06 -21.49 -8.75
CA ARG A 328 8.49 -20.86 -7.50
C ARG A 328 9.96 -21.12 -7.20
N GLU A 329 10.50 -22.29 -7.53
CA GLU A 329 11.91 -22.60 -7.39
C GLU A 329 12.77 -21.71 -8.30
N GLN A 330 12.38 -21.53 -9.57
CA GLN A 330 13.07 -20.59 -10.47
C GLN A 330 13.00 -19.15 -9.93
N PHE A 331 11.85 -18.74 -9.41
CA PHE A 331 11.62 -17.36 -8.94
C PHE A 331 12.38 -16.99 -7.68
N ARG A 332 12.86 -17.95 -6.88
CA ARG A 332 13.77 -17.67 -5.74
C ARG A 332 15.07 -16.99 -6.16
N ARG A 333 15.44 -17.13 -7.41
CA ARG A 333 16.64 -16.51 -7.99
C ARG A 333 16.32 -15.26 -8.80
N LEU A 334 15.04 -14.94 -8.94
CA LEU A 334 14.55 -13.80 -9.72
C LEU A 334 14.55 -12.54 -8.86
N GLY A 335 15.24 -11.51 -9.30
CA GLY A 335 15.22 -10.20 -8.64
C GLY A 335 14.01 -9.33 -9.04
N ASP A 336 14.01 -8.10 -8.55
CA ASP A 336 12.97 -7.11 -8.85
C ASP A 336 13.20 -6.45 -10.22
N LEU A 337 12.84 -7.15 -11.27
CA LEU A 337 13.04 -6.67 -12.64
C LEU A 337 12.22 -5.40 -12.93
N GLU A 338 11.03 -5.24 -12.35
CA GLU A 338 10.17 -4.06 -12.53
C GLU A 338 10.94 -2.78 -12.14
N ARG A 339 11.54 -2.76 -10.95
CA ARG A 339 12.30 -1.61 -10.45
C ARG A 339 13.68 -1.46 -11.09
N ILE A 340 14.33 -2.57 -11.45
CA ILE A 340 15.61 -2.54 -12.17
C ILE A 340 15.43 -1.86 -13.54
N LEU A 341 14.40 -2.22 -14.29
CA LEU A 341 14.13 -1.63 -15.60
C LEU A 341 13.84 -0.12 -15.50
N THR A 342 13.18 0.32 -14.46
CA THR A 342 13.02 1.75 -14.18
C THR A 342 14.37 2.43 -13.93
N ARG A 343 15.26 1.84 -13.13
CA ARG A 343 16.61 2.40 -12.90
C ARG A 343 17.47 2.41 -14.17
N VAL A 344 17.34 1.41 -15.03
CA VAL A 344 17.97 1.40 -16.37
C VAL A 344 17.47 2.58 -17.18
N ALA A 345 16.16 2.78 -17.27
CA ALA A 345 15.56 3.89 -18.01
C ALA A 345 15.95 5.27 -17.47
N LEU A 346 16.06 5.42 -16.15
CA LEU A 346 16.51 6.63 -15.46
C LEU A 346 18.04 6.80 -15.44
N ARG A 347 18.80 5.88 -16.06
CA ARG A 347 20.28 5.85 -16.07
C ARG A 347 20.89 5.85 -14.66
N SER A 348 20.16 5.36 -13.68
CA SER A 348 20.57 5.24 -12.27
C SER A 348 20.83 3.79 -11.83
N ALA A 349 20.74 2.83 -12.77
CA ALA A 349 21.05 1.44 -12.51
C ALA A 349 22.48 1.26 -12.00
N ARG A 350 22.65 0.37 -11.02
CA ARG A 350 23.94 0.03 -10.42
C ARG A 350 24.51 -1.23 -11.09
N PRO A 351 25.81 -1.50 -10.97
CA PRO A 351 26.41 -2.70 -11.57
C PRO A 351 25.69 -4.01 -11.20
N ARG A 352 25.22 -4.13 -9.96
CA ARG A 352 24.46 -5.31 -9.49
C ARG A 352 23.07 -5.41 -10.09
N ASP A 353 22.45 -4.32 -10.49
CA ASP A 353 21.17 -4.36 -11.20
C ASP A 353 21.31 -5.12 -12.52
N PHE A 354 22.42 -4.92 -13.23
CA PHE A 354 22.69 -5.64 -14.46
C PHE A 354 22.97 -7.12 -14.24
N SER A 355 23.71 -7.48 -13.19
CA SER A 355 23.90 -8.91 -12.88
C SER A 355 22.57 -9.57 -12.50
N THR A 356 21.73 -8.90 -11.73
CA THR A 356 20.39 -9.39 -11.38
C THR A 356 19.49 -9.50 -12.62
N LEU A 357 19.53 -8.53 -13.52
CA LEU A 357 18.78 -8.59 -14.79
C LEU A 357 19.29 -9.73 -15.67
N ARG A 358 20.63 -9.89 -15.82
CA ARG A 358 21.27 -11.01 -16.52
C ARG A 358 20.75 -12.35 -16.00
N ASP A 359 20.86 -12.54 -14.68
CA ASP A 359 20.47 -13.78 -14.02
C ASP A 359 18.97 -14.05 -14.17
N GLY A 360 18.14 -13.02 -14.05
CA GLY A 360 16.68 -13.10 -14.27
C GLY A 360 16.32 -13.47 -15.71
N LEU A 361 16.92 -12.85 -16.70
CA LEU A 361 16.70 -13.20 -18.11
C LEU A 361 17.20 -14.61 -18.44
N GLY A 362 18.29 -15.05 -17.81
CA GLY A 362 18.81 -16.41 -17.94
C GLY A 362 17.88 -17.50 -17.40
N LEU A 363 16.87 -17.17 -16.57
CA LEU A 363 15.86 -18.12 -16.09
C LEU A 363 14.68 -18.29 -17.06
N LEU A 364 14.47 -17.36 -17.99
CA LEU A 364 13.30 -17.38 -18.88
C LEU A 364 13.16 -18.68 -19.69
N PRO A 365 14.20 -19.28 -20.27
CA PRO A 365 14.06 -20.54 -20.98
C PRO A 365 13.46 -21.66 -20.11
N ALA A 366 13.91 -21.79 -18.86
CA ALA A 366 13.40 -22.79 -17.92
C ALA A 366 11.93 -22.51 -17.53
N VAL A 367 11.58 -21.26 -17.28
CA VAL A 367 10.18 -20.87 -16.99
C VAL A 367 9.28 -21.14 -18.19
N ARG A 368 9.72 -20.83 -19.39
CA ARG A 368 8.98 -21.10 -20.64
C ARG A 368 8.79 -22.60 -20.88
N GLU A 369 9.79 -23.42 -20.61
CA GLU A 369 9.69 -24.87 -20.70
C GLU A 369 8.63 -25.45 -19.76
N VAL A 370 8.53 -24.94 -18.53
CA VAL A 370 7.48 -25.34 -17.58
C VAL A 370 6.09 -24.93 -18.06
N LEU A 371 5.95 -23.73 -18.66
CA LEU A 371 4.64 -23.21 -19.13
C LEU A 371 4.16 -23.83 -20.45
N ALA A 372 5.08 -24.23 -21.33
CA ALA A 372 4.76 -24.69 -22.68
C ALA A 372 3.71 -25.83 -22.75
N PRO A 373 3.71 -26.86 -21.86
CA PRO A 373 2.72 -27.94 -21.90
C PRO A 373 1.41 -27.61 -21.20
N LEU A 374 1.24 -26.42 -20.57
CA LEU A 374 0.08 -26.08 -19.76
C LEU A 374 -1.07 -25.57 -20.64
N ASP A 375 -2.19 -26.29 -20.62
CA ASP A 375 -3.38 -25.94 -21.39
C ASP A 375 -4.29 -24.97 -20.61
N SER A 376 -3.85 -23.74 -20.49
CA SER A 376 -4.63 -22.64 -19.90
C SER A 376 -4.46 -21.38 -20.73
N PRO A 377 -5.55 -20.75 -21.22
CA PRO A 377 -5.45 -19.54 -22.05
C PRO A 377 -4.65 -18.42 -21.38
N ARG A 378 -4.79 -18.26 -20.05
CA ARG A 378 -4.04 -17.24 -19.31
C ARG A 378 -2.56 -17.57 -19.22
N LEU A 379 -2.21 -18.82 -18.90
CA LEU A 379 -0.81 -19.25 -18.83
C LEU A 379 -0.13 -19.19 -20.19
N GLN A 380 -0.84 -19.52 -21.28
CA GLN A 380 -0.32 -19.36 -22.63
C GLN A 380 -0.12 -17.89 -23.02
N ALA A 381 -1.02 -17.00 -22.62
CA ALA A 381 -0.85 -15.56 -22.83
C ALA A 381 0.37 -15.03 -22.03
N LEU A 382 0.58 -15.50 -20.80
CA LEU A 382 1.76 -15.15 -20.02
C LEU A 382 3.05 -15.72 -20.65
N HIS A 383 3.02 -16.98 -21.11
CA HIS A 383 4.12 -17.58 -21.85
C HIS A 383 4.53 -16.75 -23.08
N ALA A 384 3.57 -16.28 -23.85
CA ALA A 384 3.83 -15.40 -24.98
C ALA A 384 4.38 -14.04 -24.56
N ALA A 385 3.86 -13.47 -23.47
CA ALA A 385 4.29 -12.16 -22.94
C ALA A 385 5.68 -12.19 -22.28
N LEU A 386 6.17 -13.37 -21.85
CA LEU A 386 7.57 -13.52 -21.40
C LEU A 386 8.56 -13.17 -22.52
N GLY A 387 8.19 -13.39 -23.78
CA GLY A 387 9.04 -13.07 -24.94
C GLY A 387 10.32 -13.89 -25.02
N GLU A 388 11.15 -13.54 -26.00
CA GLU A 388 12.52 -14.04 -26.19
C GLU A 388 13.47 -12.85 -25.99
N HIS A 389 14.34 -12.95 -24.99
CA HIS A 389 15.28 -11.89 -24.64
C HIS A 389 16.73 -12.40 -24.68
N ASP A 390 17.00 -13.40 -25.54
CA ASP A 390 18.29 -14.06 -25.62
C ASP A 390 19.42 -13.09 -26.00
N ASP A 391 19.16 -12.13 -26.89
CA ASP A 391 20.14 -11.11 -27.24
C ASP A 391 20.52 -10.24 -26.01
N CYS A 392 19.54 -9.81 -25.21
CA CYS A 392 19.80 -9.05 -24.00
C CYS A 392 20.51 -9.88 -22.94
N ALA A 393 20.06 -11.12 -22.75
CA ALA A 393 20.68 -12.06 -21.80
C ALA A 393 22.15 -12.34 -22.18
N GLN A 394 22.42 -12.59 -23.46
CA GLN A 394 23.76 -12.86 -23.98
C GLN A 394 24.67 -11.62 -23.90
N LEU A 395 24.13 -10.44 -24.23
CA LEU A 395 24.85 -9.17 -24.08
C LEU A 395 25.27 -8.97 -22.63
N LEU A 396 24.35 -9.11 -21.68
CA LEU A 396 24.65 -8.94 -20.26
C LEU A 396 25.60 -10.01 -19.74
N ALA A 397 25.49 -11.26 -20.20
CA ALA A 397 26.37 -12.35 -19.83
C ALA A 397 27.81 -12.13 -20.32
N SER A 398 27.98 -11.55 -21.51
CA SER A 398 29.30 -11.23 -22.05
C SER A 398 29.89 -9.93 -21.49
N ALA A 399 29.03 -8.95 -21.13
CA ALA A 399 29.48 -7.63 -20.75
C ALA A 399 29.76 -7.49 -19.25
N ILE A 400 28.97 -8.12 -18.38
CA ILE A 400 29.01 -7.87 -16.93
C ILE A 400 29.78 -8.98 -16.22
N ALA A 401 30.72 -8.59 -15.35
CA ALA A 401 31.44 -9.52 -14.51
C ALA A 401 30.48 -10.40 -13.68
N GLU A 402 30.87 -11.62 -13.35
CA GLU A 402 30.03 -12.55 -12.59
C GLU A 402 29.57 -11.97 -11.26
N MET A 403 30.47 -11.32 -10.53
CA MET A 403 30.19 -10.58 -9.28
C MET A 403 30.71 -9.15 -9.41
N PRO A 404 29.92 -8.23 -9.99
CA PRO A 404 30.37 -6.87 -10.17
C PRO A 404 30.44 -6.10 -8.83
N PRO A 405 31.33 -5.10 -8.71
CA PRO A 405 31.42 -4.25 -7.55
C PRO A 405 30.13 -3.45 -7.33
N LEU A 406 29.98 -2.86 -6.13
CA LEU A 406 28.80 -2.06 -5.81
C LEU A 406 28.72 -0.76 -6.61
N LYS A 407 29.86 -0.17 -6.94
CA LYS A 407 29.93 1.13 -7.62
C LYS A 407 30.77 1.02 -8.89
N LEU A 408 30.33 1.72 -9.92
CA LEU A 408 31.07 1.84 -11.18
C LEU A 408 32.47 2.48 -10.97
N SER A 409 32.58 3.41 -10.00
CA SER A 409 33.86 4.04 -9.64
C SER A 409 34.92 3.10 -9.09
N ASP A 410 34.53 1.90 -8.65
CA ASP A 410 35.47 0.95 -8.07
C ASP A 410 36.26 0.21 -9.16
N GLY A 411 35.74 0.19 -10.40
CA GLY A 411 36.27 -0.51 -11.56
C GLY A 411 36.04 -2.03 -11.48
N GLY A 412 36.18 -2.75 -12.60
CA GLY A 412 35.95 -4.21 -12.64
C GLY A 412 34.49 -4.62 -12.76
N VAL A 413 33.65 -3.73 -13.27
CA VAL A 413 32.22 -3.99 -13.53
C VAL A 413 32.03 -4.85 -14.79
N LEU A 414 32.80 -4.55 -15.84
CA LEU A 414 32.72 -5.28 -17.10
C LEU A 414 33.58 -6.55 -17.06
N ALA A 415 33.13 -7.58 -17.74
CA ALA A 415 33.86 -8.86 -17.84
C ALA A 415 35.12 -8.69 -18.67
N ASP A 416 36.12 -9.53 -18.34
CA ASP A 416 37.33 -9.63 -19.18
C ASP A 416 36.95 -10.27 -20.53
N GLY A 417 37.53 -9.75 -21.61
CA GLY A 417 37.21 -10.17 -22.97
C GLY A 417 36.04 -9.43 -23.62
N PHE A 418 35.34 -8.55 -22.91
CA PHE A 418 34.26 -7.76 -23.48
C PHE A 418 34.75 -6.62 -24.40
N ASP A 419 35.85 -5.95 -24.04
CA ASP A 419 36.43 -4.87 -24.83
C ASP A 419 37.95 -4.93 -24.80
N GLU A 420 38.56 -5.05 -25.98
CA GLU A 420 40.03 -5.24 -26.13
C GLU A 420 40.83 -4.04 -25.55
N GLU A 421 40.34 -2.81 -25.73
CA GLU A 421 41.00 -1.60 -25.19
C GLU A 421 40.98 -1.59 -23.66
N LEU A 422 39.84 -1.97 -23.08
CA LEU A 422 39.68 -2.06 -21.62
C LEU A 422 40.63 -3.12 -21.05
N ASP A 423 40.68 -4.27 -21.68
CA ASP A 423 41.55 -5.37 -21.26
C ASP A 423 43.05 -5.02 -21.36
N GLU A 424 43.44 -4.26 -22.39
CA GLU A 424 44.81 -3.79 -22.50
C GLU A 424 45.15 -2.79 -21.38
N LEU A 425 44.25 -1.84 -21.09
CA LEU A 425 44.41 -0.87 -20.01
C LEU A 425 44.48 -1.55 -18.63
N ARG A 426 43.67 -2.58 -18.39
CA ARG A 426 43.69 -3.38 -17.17
C ARG A 426 45.00 -4.16 -17.03
N ARG A 427 45.47 -4.79 -18.11
CA ARG A 427 46.78 -5.51 -18.13
C ARG A 427 47.92 -4.58 -17.77
N LEU A 428 47.94 -3.35 -18.33
CA LEU A 428 48.97 -2.37 -17.98
C LEU A 428 48.91 -1.95 -16.51
N SER A 429 47.69 -1.89 -15.92
CA SER A 429 47.53 -1.61 -14.49
C SER A 429 47.92 -2.78 -13.58
N THR A 430 47.65 -4.03 -13.98
CA THR A 430 47.97 -5.26 -13.20
C THR A 430 49.43 -5.66 -13.27
N HIS A 431 50.10 -5.42 -14.39
CA HIS A 431 51.55 -5.62 -14.49
C HIS A 431 52.35 -4.65 -13.61
N ALA A 432 51.67 -3.66 -13.04
CA ALA A 432 52.28 -2.77 -12.08
C ALA A 432 52.80 -3.46 -10.82
N ASP A 433 52.07 -4.42 -10.29
CA ASP A 433 52.46 -5.11 -9.07
C ASP A 433 53.70 -6.00 -9.30
N GLN A 434 53.80 -6.67 -10.46
CA GLN A 434 54.95 -7.46 -10.79
C GLN A 434 56.19 -6.56 -11.03
N PHE A 435 56.02 -5.44 -11.75
CA PHE A 435 57.11 -4.48 -11.96
C PHE A 435 57.65 -3.94 -10.63
N LEU A 436 56.76 -3.61 -9.66
CA LEU A 436 57.17 -3.13 -8.34
C LEU A 436 57.93 -4.18 -7.54
N VAL A 437 57.56 -5.44 -7.61
CA VAL A 437 58.29 -6.56 -6.96
C VAL A 437 59.66 -6.74 -7.60
N ASP A 438 59.72 -6.71 -8.94
CA ASP A 438 61.00 -6.85 -9.67
C ASP A 438 61.87 -5.63 -9.43
N LEU A 439 61.31 -4.41 -9.37
CA LEU A 439 62.02 -3.16 -9.03
C LEU A 439 62.54 -3.23 -7.60
N GLU A 440 61.75 -3.66 -6.64
CA GLU A 440 62.12 -3.76 -5.25
C GLU A 440 63.31 -4.74 -5.08
N GLN A 441 63.25 -5.88 -5.74
CA GLN A 441 64.32 -6.85 -5.70
C GLN A 441 65.59 -6.32 -6.35
N ARG A 442 65.51 -5.69 -7.53
CA ARG A 442 66.64 -5.12 -8.25
C ARG A 442 67.27 -3.96 -7.47
N GLU A 443 66.49 -3.08 -6.89
CA GLU A 443 66.93 -1.94 -6.10
C GLU A 443 67.54 -2.39 -4.75
N ARG A 444 67.04 -3.45 -4.14
CA ARG A 444 67.71 -4.07 -2.97
C ARG A 444 69.09 -4.63 -3.30
N GLU A 445 69.22 -5.32 -4.42
CA GLU A 445 70.48 -5.88 -4.88
C GLU A 445 71.48 -4.81 -5.25
N SER A 446 71.07 -3.75 -5.99
CA SER A 446 71.92 -2.70 -6.46
C SER A 446 72.35 -1.73 -5.35
N SER A 447 71.46 -1.41 -4.41
CA SER A 447 71.76 -0.51 -3.30
C SER A 447 72.43 -1.16 -2.11
N GLY A 448 72.32 -2.51 -2.03
CA GLY A 448 72.78 -3.26 -0.87
C GLY A 448 72.01 -2.96 0.42
N ILE A 449 70.75 -2.51 0.31
CA ILE A 449 69.88 -2.16 1.42
C ILE A 449 68.78 -3.23 1.53
N PRO A 450 68.92 -4.26 2.41
CA PRO A 450 67.94 -5.36 2.48
C PRO A 450 66.55 -4.95 2.93
N THR A 451 66.40 -3.84 3.64
CA THR A 451 65.17 -3.34 4.21
C THR A 451 64.41 -2.39 3.29
N LEU A 452 64.93 -2.11 2.09
CA LEU A 452 64.29 -1.29 1.08
C LEU A 452 62.94 -1.89 0.71
N LYS A 453 61.92 -1.05 0.63
CA LYS A 453 60.57 -1.41 0.19
C LYS A 453 60.06 -0.47 -0.85
N VAL A 454 59.44 -0.98 -1.88
CA VAL A 454 58.68 -0.17 -2.82
C VAL A 454 57.21 -0.19 -2.41
N GLY A 455 56.58 0.95 -2.36
CA GLY A 455 55.18 1.05 -1.92
C GLY A 455 54.45 2.17 -2.62
N TYR A 456 53.12 2.23 -2.39
CA TYR A 456 52.22 3.26 -2.95
C TYR A 456 51.48 3.98 -1.84
N ASN A 457 51.28 5.27 -1.98
CA ASN A 457 50.45 6.11 -1.10
C ASN A 457 49.57 7.03 -1.94
N ARG A 458 48.27 7.11 -1.65
CA ARG A 458 47.32 7.95 -2.41
C ARG A 458 47.70 9.43 -2.51
N VAL A 459 48.42 9.98 -1.51
CA VAL A 459 48.78 11.40 -1.45
C VAL A 459 50.11 11.65 -2.17
N HIS A 460 51.07 10.70 -2.09
CA HIS A 460 52.44 10.86 -2.55
C HIS A 460 52.83 9.94 -3.71
N GLY A 461 51.92 9.09 -4.23
CA GLY A 461 52.16 8.15 -5.31
C GLY A 461 53.11 7.01 -4.92
N TYR A 462 53.84 6.45 -5.89
CA TYR A 462 54.80 5.40 -5.66
C TYR A 462 56.12 5.93 -5.04
N TYR A 463 56.74 5.16 -4.16
CA TYR A 463 57.92 5.53 -3.45
C TYR A 463 58.79 4.30 -3.10
N ILE A 464 60.08 4.55 -2.97
CA ILE A 464 61.05 3.62 -2.39
C ILE A 464 61.24 4.08 -0.93
N GLU A 465 60.98 3.21 0.03
CA GLU A 465 61.13 3.52 1.44
C GLU A 465 62.37 2.87 2.00
N ILE A 466 63.24 3.65 2.61
CA ILE A 466 64.46 3.24 3.26
C ILE A 466 64.40 3.65 4.72
N SER A 467 64.77 2.76 5.64
CA SER A 467 64.85 3.05 7.08
C SER A 467 65.88 4.18 7.33
N LYS A 468 65.57 5.06 8.27
CA LYS A 468 66.41 6.26 8.59
C LYS A 468 67.87 5.88 8.93
N GLY A 469 68.09 4.74 9.52
CA GLY A 469 69.46 4.25 9.83
C GLY A 469 70.28 3.81 8.61
N GLN A 470 69.64 3.68 7.45
CA GLN A 470 70.30 3.30 6.18
C GLN A 470 70.15 4.36 5.11
N SER A 471 69.55 5.52 5.40
CA SER A 471 69.28 6.59 4.42
C SER A 471 70.57 7.19 3.82
N GLU A 472 71.70 7.17 4.53
CA GLU A 472 73.03 7.56 4.01
C GLU A 472 73.55 6.67 2.88
N ARG A 473 73.01 5.45 2.76
CA ARG A 473 73.39 4.47 1.72
C ARG A 473 72.51 4.60 0.49
N ALA A 474 71.55 5.54 0.49
CA ALA A 474 70.69 5.73 -0.67
C ALA A 474 71.53 6.13 -1.89
N PRO A 475 71.31 5.48 -3.07
CA PRO A 475 72.01 5.87 -4.30
C PRO A 475 71.81 7.31 -4.67
N VAL A 476 72.80 7.90 -5.33
CA VAL A 476 72.81 9.35 -5.71
C VAL A 476 71.68 9.72 -6.66
N HIS A 477 71.16 8.78 -7.44
CA HIS A 477 70.07 8.97 -8.36
C HIS A 477 68.67 8.95 -7.72
N TYR A 478 68.57 8.64 -6.40
CA TYR A 478 67.32 8.71 -5.68
C TYR A 478 67.02 10.17 -5.31
N THR A 479 65.81 10.62 -5.71
CA THR A 479 65.32 11.94 -5.31
C THR A 479 64.45 11.79 -4.08
N ARG A 480 64.77 12.47 -3.00
CA ARG A 480 64.03 12.41 -1.74
C ARG A 480 62.66 13.09 -1.94
N ARG A 481 61.56 12.35 -1.62
CA ARG A 481 60.19 12.82 -1.75
C ARG A 481 59.55 13.17 -0.40
N GLN A 482 59.88 12.43 0.65
CA GLN A 482 59.33 12.63 2.01
C GLN A 482 60.25 12.09 3.09
N THR A 483 60.36 12.82 4.21
CA THR A 483 61.02 12.34 5.43
C THR A 483 59.97 11.99 6.49
N LEU A 484 60.01 10.79 7.00
CA LEU A 484 59.18 10.26 8.08
C LEU A 484 60.01 10.13 9.37
N THR A 485 59.36 9.84 10.51
CA THR A 485 60.05 9.69 11.81
C THR A 485 61.12 8.59 11.77
N ASN A 486 60.80 7.44 11.11
CA ASN A 486 61.64 6.24 11.10
C ASN A 486 62.13 5.82 9.72
N ALA A 487 61.76 6.52 8.66
CA ALA A 487 62.10 6.16 7.27
C ALA A 487 62.18 7.44 6.41
N GLU A 488 62.85 7.29 5.28
CA GLU A 488 62.84 8.29 4.20
C GLU A 488 62.29 7.68 2.93
N ARG A 489 61.49 8.45 2.17
CA ARG A 489 60.89 8.02 0.91
C ARG A 489 61.54 8.74 -0.25
N TYR A 490 61.89 7.97 -1.26
CA TYR A 490 62.57 8.37 -2.44
C TYR A 490 61.78 8.03 -3.70
N ILE A 491 62.09 8.71 -4.82
CA ILE A 491 61.59 8.37 -6.14
C ILE A 491 62.76 8.33 -7.11
N THR A 492 62.71 7.42 -8.10
CA THR A 492 63.64 7.40 -9.25
C THR A 492 62.94 7.87 -10.50
N GLU A 493 63.67 8.29 -11.54
CA GLU A 493 63.08 8.66 -12.83
C GLU A 493 62.30 7.49 -13.45
N GLU A 494 62.81 6.28 -13.31
CA GLU A 494 62.10 5.05 -13.76
C GLU A 494 60.78 4.84 -13.01
N LEU A 495 60.78 4.92 -11.69
CA LEU A 495 59.57 4.80 -10.89
C LEU A 495 58.57 5.89 -11.19
N LYS A 496 59.03 7.15 -11.47
CA LYS A 496 58.17 8.25 -11.87
C LYS A 496 57.53 8.03 -13.23
N ALA A 497 58.33 7.64 -14.22
CA ALA A 497 57.83 7.31 -15.56
C ALA A 497 56.82 6.16 -15.53
N PHE A 498 57.07 5.16 -14.67
CA PHE A 498 56.15 4.06 -14.41
C PHE A 498 54.87 4.54 -13.71
N GLU A 499 54.96 5.39 -12.68
CA GLU A 499 53.84 6.04 -11.99
C GLU A 499 52.92 6.74 -12.98
N ASP A 500 53.48 7.60 -13.82
CA ASP A 500 52.70 8.35 -14.81
C ASP A 500 51.98 7.43 -15.81
N LYS A 501 52.61 6.36 -16.23
CA LYS A 501 52.03 5.37 -17.14
C LYS A 501 50.89 4.54 -16.49
N VAL A 502 51.09 4.07 -15.26
CA VAL A 502 50.12 3.25 -14.58
C VAL A 502 48.89 4.04 -14.12
N LEU A 503 49.09 5.20 -13.53
CA LEU A 503 47.98 6.08 -13.13
C LEU A 503 47.14 6.52 -14.34
N SER A 504 47.83 6.90 -15.45
CA SER A 504 47.13 7.21 -16.70
C SER A 504 46.35 6.02 -17.25
N ALA A 505 46.90 4.82 -17.20
CA ALA A 505 46.21 3.61 -17.65
C ALA A 505 44.97 3.28 -16.78
N ARG A 506 45.07 3.44 -15.47
CA ARG A 506 43.96 3.25 -14.55
C ARG A 506 42.82 4.24 -14.77
N ASP A 507 43.13 5.53 -14.88
CA ASP A 507 42.10 6.56 -15.12
C ASP A 507 41.44 6.38 -16.48
N ARG A 508 42.21 6.01 -17.50
CA ARG A 508 41.66 5.64 -18.80
C ARG A 508 40.81 4.37 -18.76
N SER A 509 41.21 3.37 -18.01
CA SER A 509 40.42 2.15 -17.82
C SER A 509 39.07 2.46 -17.18
N LEU A 510 39.01 3.24 -16.11
CA LEU A 510 37.76 3.67 -15.47
C LEU A 510 36.88 4.53 -16.43
N SER A 511 37.50 5.41 -17.19
CA SER A 511 36.78 6.24 -18.18
C SER A 511 36.20 5.39 -19.31
N ARG A 512 36.95 4.40 -19.81
CA ARG A 512 36.51 3.45 -20.83
C ARG A 512 35.39 2.56 -20.32
N GLU A 513 35.52 2.06 -19.11
CA GLU A 513 34.52 1.22 -18.46
C GLU A 513 33.21 1.99 -18.27
N LYS A 514 33.28 3.26 -17.82
CA LYS A 514 32.12 4.14 -17.71
C LYS A 514 31.44 4.37 -19.06
N TYR A 515 32.20 4.62 -20.10
CA TYR A 515 31.66 4.81 -21.45
C TYR A 515 30.92 3.56 -21.95
N LEU A 516 31.52 2.39 -21.80
CA LEU A 516 30.89 1.12 -22.20
C LEU A 516 29.64 0.82 -21.36
N TYR A 517 29.66 1.14 -20.07
CA TYR A 517 28.51 1.01 -19.20
C TYR A 517 27.34 1.90 -19.62
N GLU A 518 27.63 3.14 -20.05
CA GLU A 518 26.62 4.05 -20.59
C GLU A 518 26.02 3.52 -21.91
N GLN A 519 26.84 2.89 -22.75
CA GLN A 519 26.35 2.23 -23.98
C GLN A 519 25.44 1.03 -23.67
N LEU A 520 25.73 0.26 -22.63
CA LEU A 520 24.84 -0.82 -22.18
C LEU A 520 23.49 -0.27 -21.72
N LEU A 521 23.48 0.84 -20.97
CA LEU A 521 22.24 1.51 -20.56
C LEU A 521 21.42 1.96 -21.78
N ASP A 522 22.05 2.51 -22.82
CA ASP A 522 21.37 2.94 -24.04
C ASP A 522 20.79 1.74 -24.81
N THR A 523 21.54 0.66 -24.92
CA THR A 523 21.11 -0.57 -25.61
C THR A 523 19.89 -1.18 -24.91
N LEU A 524 19.94 -1.34 -23.60
CA LEU A 524 18.83 -1.87 -22.82
C LEU A 524 17.63 -0.91 -22.80
N GLY A 525 17.89 0.40 -22.80
CA GLY A 525 16.84 1.42 -22.93
C GLY A 525 16.01 1.30 -24.21
N GLY A 526 16.63 0.82 -25.30
CA GLY A 526 15.92 0.50 -26.55
C GLY A 526 15.02 -0.73 -26.47
N GLN A 527 15.21 -1.60 -25.48
CA GLN A 527 14.44 -2.83 -25.25
C GLN A 527 13.49 -2.73 -24.02
N LEU A 528 13.27 -1.53 -23.52
CA LEU A 528 12.58 -1.32 -22.25
C LEU A 528 11.16 -1.86 -22.25
N GLU A 529 10.39 -1.63 -23.32
CA GLU A 529 8.98 -2.01 -23.38
C GLU A 529 8.77 -3.53 -23.39
N PRO A 530 9.45 -4.32 -24.26
CA PRO A 530 9.37 -5.77 -24.17
C PRO A 530 9.81 -6.34 -22.81
N LEU A 531 10.88 -5.79 -22.23
CA LEU A 531 11.37 -6.21 -20.92
C LEU A 531 10.37 -5.89 -19.80
N LYS A 532 9.65 -4.79 -19.86
CA LYS A 532 8.56 -4.45 -18.91
C LYS A 532 7.38 -5.42 -19.05
N GLN A 533 7.01 -5.80 -20.26
CA GLN A 533 5.97 -6.79 -20.48
C GLN A 533 6.37 -8.14 -19.90
N CYS A 534 7.62 -8.55 -20.08
CA CYS A 534 8.18 -9.75 -19.45
C CYS A 534 8.11 -9.66 -17.91
N ALA A 535 8.54 -8.56 -17.31
CA ALA A 535 8.49 -8.36 -15.85
C ALA A 535 7.05 -8.40 -15.31
N ALA A 536 6.09 -7.82 -16.04
CA ALA A 536 4.67 -7.88 -15.70
C ALA A 536 4.13 -9.31 -15.76
N ALA A 537 4.50 -10.08 -16.79
CA ALA A 537 4.11 -11.48 -16.92
C ALA A 537 4.69 -12.36 -15.81
N LEU A 538 5.96 -12.15 -15.44
CA LEU A 538 6.60 -12.83 -14.31
C LEU A 538 5.91 -12.48 -12.99
N SER A 539 5.54 -11.22 -12.78
CA SER A 539 4.82 -10.78 -11.58
C SER A 539 3.47 -11.47 -11.45
N GLU A 540 2.71 -11.57 -12.54
CA GLU A 540 1.40 -12.24 -12.53
C GLU A 540 1.55 -13.74 -12.35
N LEU A 541 2.55 -14.35 -12.96
CA LEU A 541 2.83 -15.78 -12.81
C LEU A 541 3.20 -16.12 -11.35
N ASP A 542 3.96 -15.25 -10.67
CA ASP A 542 4.28 -15.40 -9.25
C ASP A 542 3.03 -15.36 -8.36
N VAL A 543 2.09 -14.45 -8.64
CA VAL A 543 0.82 -14.38 -7.90
C VAL A 543 -0.03 -15.63 -8.15
N LEU A 544 -0.15 -16.09 -9.40
CA LEU A 544 -0.92 -17.30 -9.71
C LEU A 544 -0.30 -18.56 -9.08
N ALA A 545 1.02 -18.66 -9.09
CA ALA A 545 1.74 -19.75 -8.41
C ALA A 545 1.59 -19.68 -6.89
N ALA A 546 1.55 -18.46 -6.31
CA ALA A 546 1.27 -18.27 -4.89
C ALA A 546 -0.18 -18.69 -4.55
N PHE A 547 -1.16 -18.38 -5.38
CA PHE A 547 -2.53 -18.85 -5.19
C PHE A 547 -2.64 -20.37 -5.28
N ALA A 548 -1.93 -21.01 -6.20
CA ALA A 548 -1.88 -22.46 -6.34
C ALA A 548 -1.29 -23.12 -5.08
N GLU A 549 -0.19 -22.59 -4.59
CA GLU A 549 0.47 -23.06 -3.38
C GLU A 549 -0.42 -22.88 -2.13
N ARG A 550 -1.05 -21.69 -1.97
CA ARG A 550 -1.97 -21.43 -0.86
C ARG A 550 -3.21 -22.33 -0.91
N ALA A 551 -3.77 -22.56 -2.11
CA ALA A 551 -4.91 -23.45 -2.29
C ALA A 551 -4.61 -24.88 -1.82
N GLN A 552 -3.43 -25.39 -2.17
CA GLN A 552 -3.00 -26.74 -1.73
C GLN A 552 -2.66 -26.78 -0.25
N ALA A 553 -1.89 -25.79 0.24
CA ALA A 553 -1.44 -25.78 1.63
C ALA A 553 -2.58 -25.58 2.64
N LEU A 554 -3.66 -24.87 2.25
CA LEU A 554 -4.76 -24.47 3.10
C LEU A 554 -6.08 -25.21 2.76
N ASP A 555 -6.06 -26.19 1.86
CA ASP A 555 -7.24 -26.94 1.41
C ASP A 555 -8.37 -26.02 0.96
N TRP A 556 -8.10 -25.14 -0.01
CA TRP A 556 -9.06 -24.22 -0.60
C TRP A 556 -9.60 -24.76 -1.91
N ALA A 557 -10.90 -24.52 -2.17
CA ALA A 557 -11.56 -24.99 -3.38
C ALA A 557 -11.70 -23.88 -4.42
N ARG A 558 -11.78 -24.31 -5.69
CA ARG A 558 -12.06 -23.41 -6.82
C ARG A 558 -13.49 -22.84 -6.70
N PRO A 559 -13.68 -21.50 -6.70
CA PRO A 559 -15.00 -20.89 -6.73
C PRO A 559 -15.61 -20.96 -8.14
N GLU A 560 -16.94 -21.07 -8.21
CA GLU A 560 -17.72 -21.02 -9.41
C GLU A 560 -18.43 -19.66 -9.53
N LEU A 561 -18.04 -18.84 -10.50
CA LEU A 561 -18.69 -17.55 -10.76
C LEU A 561 -19.92 -17.73 -11.63
N GLN A 562 -21.09 -17.33 -11.13
CA GLN A 562 -22.39 -17.44 -11.78
C GLN A 562 -22.81 -16.12 -12.45
N ALA A 563 -23.68 -16.21 -13.45
CA ALA A 563 -24.30 -15.04 -14.06
C ALA A 563 -25.53 -14.57 -13.27
N GLU A 564 -26.28 -15.52 -12.70
CA GLU A 564 -27.47 -15.27 -11.89
C GLU A 564 -27.09 -14.85 -10.49
N PRO A 565 -27.90 -13.97 -9.87
CA PRO A 565 -27.71 -13.53 -8.50
C PRO A 565 -27.81 -14.68 -7.49
N CYS A 566 -26.71 -15.06 -6.90
CA CYS A 566 -26.63 -16.05 -5.81
C CYS A 566 -25.35 -15.86 -5.00
N LEU A 567 -25.36 -16.30 -3.76
CA LEU A 567 -24.16 -16.42 -2.93
C LEU A 567 -24.33 -17.67 -2.04
N LYS A 568 -23.79 -18.78 -2.52
CA LYS A 568 -23.86 -20.06 -1.81
C LYS A 568 -22.46 -20.55 -1.52
N ILE A 569 -22.18 -20.76 -0.23
CA ILE A 569 -20.89 -21.22 0.28
C ILE A 569 -21.17 -22.45 1.14
N GLU A 570 -20.51 -23.56 0.85
CA GLU A 570 -20.61 -24.80 1.61
C GLU A 570 -19.33 -24.99 2.41
N ARG A 571 -19.47 -25.21 3.72
CA ARG A 571 -18.36 -25.37 4.67
C ARG A 571 -17.31 -24.24 4.58
N GLY A 572 -17.78 -23.00 4.56
CA GLY A 572 -16.90 -21.81 4.54
C GLY A 572 -16.08 -21.70 5.83
N ARG A 573 -14.83 -21.27 5.72
CA ARG A 573 -13.89 -21.05 6.82
C ARG A 573 -13.33 -19.64 6.77
N HIS A 574 -12.96 -19.09 7.91
CA HIS A 574 -12.37 -17.76 7.94
C HIS A 574 -10.86 -17.86 7.72
N PRO A 575 -10.31 -17.34 6.58
CA PRO A 575 -8.93 -17.62 6.18
C PRO A 575 -7.89 -17.22 7.23
N VAL A 576 -8.11 -16.07 7.90
CA VAL A 576 -7.14 -15.56 8.88
C VAL A 576 -7.31 -16.25 10.23
N VAL A 577 -8.54 -16.43 10.70
CA VAL A 577 -8.79 -17.05 12.01
C VAL A 577 -8.35 -18.52 12.00
N GLU A 578 -8.59 -19.23 10.91
CA GLU A 578 -8.14 -20.62 10.72
C GLU A 578 -6.61 -20.71 10.74
N ALA A 579 -5.91 -19.80 10.07
CA ALA A 579 -4.44 -19.80 10.01
C ALA A 579 -3.76 -19.49 11.35
N VAL A 580 -4.45 -18.81 12.27
CA VAL A 580 -3.88 -18.38 13.57
C VAL A 580 -4.25 -19.32 14.72
N ARG A 581 -5.36 -20.02 14.61
CA ARG A 581 -5.86 -20.91 15.69
C ARG A 581 -5.14 -22.25 15.69
N GLU A 582 -4.79 -22.74 16.88
CA GLU A 582 -4.32 -24.12 17.08
C GLU A 582 -5.45 -25.17 17.04
N GLN A 583 -6.68 -24.76 17.33
CA GLN A 583 -7.85 -25.61 17.28
C GLN A 583 -8.50 -25.59 15.89
N PRO A 584 -9.06 -26.71 15.42
CA PRO A 584 -9.78 -26.76 14.16
C PRO A 584 -10.87 -25.68 14.08
N PHE A 585 -10.99 -25.04 12.92
CA PHE A 585 -12.05 -24.07 12.65
C PHE A 585 -13.35 -24.81 12.34
N GLU A 586 -14.47 -24.38 12.92
CA GLU A 586 -15.80 -24.94 12.61
C GLU A 586 -16.33 -24.31 11.31
N PRO A 587 -16.46 -25.08 10.22
CA PRO A 587 -16.92 -24.56 8.93
C PRO A 587 -18.42 -24.27 8.95
N ASN A 588 -18.84 -23.21 8.26
CA ASN A 588 -20.24 -22.80 8.22
C ASN A 588 -20.72 -22.54 6.80
N ASP A 589 -21.98 -22.89 6.54
CA ASP A 589 -22.63 -22.68 5.25
C ASP A 589 -23.24 -21.27 5.16
N LEU A 590 -23.34 -20.77 3.91
CA LEU A 590 -24.11 -19.58 3.56
C LEU A 590 -24.96 -19.91 2.33
N ASP A 591 -26.24 -19.53 2.38
CA ASP A 591 -27.13 -19.66 1.23
C ASP A 591 -27.98 -18.39 1.12
N LEU A 592 -27.63 -17.52 0.14
CA LEU A 592 -28.36 -16.30 -0.22
C LEU A 592 -28.73 -16.39 -1.71
N HIS A 593 -30.01 -16.12 -2.00
CA HIS A 593 -30.57 -16.14 -3.34
C HIS A 593 -31.73 -15.13 -3.44
N PRO A 594 -32.35 -14.86 -4.58
CA PRO A 594 -33.37 -13.85 -4.75
C PRO A 594 -34.53 -13.91 -3.75
N ASP A 595 -34.89 -15.10 -3.26
CA ASP A 595 -35.98 -15.30 -2.30
C ASP A 595 -35.48 -15.43 -0.84
N ARG A 596 -34.18 -15.34 -0.61
CA ARG A 596 -33.51 -15.37 0.71
C ARG A 596 -32.32 -14.40 0.67
N ARG A 597 -32.60 -13.09 0.72
CA ARG A 597 -31.55 -12.06 0.56
C ARG A 597 -30.90 -11.59 1.84
N MET A 598 -31.61 -11.76 2.97
CA MET A 598 -31.13 -11.32 4.29
C MET A 598 -31.13 -12.46 5.29
N LEU A 599 -30.05 -12.57 6.05
CA LEU A 599 -29.97 -13.41 7.23
C LEU A 599 -29.92 -12.54 8.48
N VAL A 600 -30.92 -12.68 9.35
CA VAL A 600 -30.89 -12.14 10.72
C VAL A 600 -30.14 -13.15 11.58
N ILE A 601 -28.97 -12.74 12.09
CA ILE A 601 -28.03 -13.61 12.80
C ILE A 601 -28.12 -13.30 14.28
N THR A 602 -28.58 -14.28 15.07
CA THR A 602 -28.68 -14.18 16.53
C THR A 602 -27.64 -15.07 17.23
N GLY A 603 -27.51 -14.94 18.52
CA GLY A 603 -26.60 -15.75 19.34
C GLY A 603 -25.66 -14.93 20.23
N PRO A 604 -24.84 -15.58 21.06
CA PRO A 604 -23.96 -14.92 22.03
C PRO A 604 -22.83 -14.15 21.33
N ASN A 605 -22.32 -13.09 21.98
CA ASN A 605 -21.26 -12.24 21.43
C ASN A 605 -19.97 -13.03 21.09
N MET A 606 -19.61 -13.98 21.93
CA MET A 606 -18.42 -14.82 21.72
C MET A 606 -18.71 -16.03 20.80
N GLY A 607 -19.93 -16.17 20.28
CA GLY A 607 -20.32 -17.27 19.40
C GLY A 607 -19.67 -17.21 18.02
N GLY A 608 -19.17 -16.03 17.58
CA GLY A 608 -18.48 -15.85 16.30
C GLY A 608 -19.32 -15.19 15.21
N LYS A 609 -20.40 -14.43 15.53
CA LYS A 609 -21.24 -13.71 14.57
C LYS A 609 -20.45 -12.86 13.59
N SER A 610 -19.61 -11.97 14.11
CA SER A 610 -18.75 -11.08 13.29
C SER A 610 -17.74 -11.87 12.47
N THR A 611 -17.18 -12.97 13.02
CA THR A 611 -16.27 -13.87 12.31
C THR A 611 -16.96 -14.54 11.13
N TYR A 612 -18.18 -15.05 11.33
CA TYR A 612 -18.99 -15.64 10.25
C TYR A 612 -19.31 -14.65 9.15
N MET A 613 -19.68 -13.42 9.50
CA MET A 613 -19.95 -12.39 8.48
C MET A 613 -18.70 -12.03 7.69
N ARG A 614 -17.57 -11.75 8.38
CA ARG A 614 -16.31 -11.43 7.72
C ARG A 614 -15.82 -12.57 6.82
N GLN A 615 -15.91 -13.82 7.28
CA GLN A 615 -15.60 -15.02 6.51
C GLN A 615 -16.23 -14.98 5.12
N ASN A 616 -17.53 -14.73 5.04
CA ASN A 616 -18.25 -14.75 3.79
C ASN A 616 -17.84 -13.59 2.85
N ALA A 617 -17.60 -12.41 3.40
CA ALA A 617 -17.08 -11.28 2.61
C ALA A 617 -15.66 -11.55 2.09
N LEU A 618 -14.80 -12.16 2.90
CA LEU A 618 -13.43 -12.50 2.49
C LEU A 618 -13.42 -13.61 1.42
N ILE A 619 -14.32 -14.58 1.49
CA ILE A 619 -14.50 -15.62 0.45
C ILE A 619 -14.91 -14.99 -0.88
N VAL A 620 -15.86 -14.06 -0.86
CA VAL A 620 -16.25 -13.29 -2.06
C VAL A 620 -15.07 -12.51 -2.61
N LEU A 621 -14.32 -11.81 -1.77
CA LEU A 621 -13.18 -11.02 -2.17
C LEU A 621 -12.08 -11.89 -2.80
N LEU A 622 -11.73 -13.03 -2.18
CA LEU A 622 -10.76 -13.99 -2.70
C LEU A 622 -11.14 -14.49 -4.10
N ALA A 623 -12.41 -14.86 -4.31
CA ALA A 623 -12.89 -15.25 -5.64
C ALA A 623 -12.73 -14.15 -6.69
N HIS A 624 -12.89 -12.87 -6.29
CA HIS A 624 -12.81 -11.71 -7.18
C HIS A 624 -11.39 -11.16 -7.40
N ILE A 625 -10.39 -11.76 -6.78
CA ILE A 625 -8.97 -11.53 -7.13
C ILE A 625 -8.39 -12.66 -7.97
N GLY A 626 -9.13 -13.76 -8.14
CA GLY A 626 -8.70 -14.94 -8.91
C GLY A 626 -8.09 -16.04 -8.06
N SER A 627 -8.20 -15.98 -6.72
CA SER A 627 -7.76 -17.01 -5.78
C SER A 627 -8.83 -18.11 -5.62
N PHE A 628 -8.41 -19.29 -5.20
CA PHE A 628 -9.28 -20.27 -4.59
C PHE A 628 -9.75 -19.78 -3.22
N VAL A 629 -10.78 -20.43 -2.64
CA VAL A 629 -11.47 -19.95 -1.46
C VAL A 629 -11.51 -21.00 -0.35
N PRO A 630 -11.49 -20.60 0.94
CA PRO A 630 -11.57 -21.49 2.09
C PRO A 630 -13.01 -22.02 2.27
N ALA A 631 -13.43 -22.90 1.40
CA ALA A 631 -14.73 -23.54 1.40
C ALA A 631 -14.64 -24.89 0.69
N SER A 632 -15.59 -25.80 0.93
CA SER A 632 -15.67 -27.02 0.11
C SER A 632 -16.28 -26.76 -1.26
N ARG A 633 -17.16 -25.74 -1.36
CA ARG A 633 -17.76 -25.25 -2.60
C ARG A 633 -18.22 -23.81 -2.44
N ALA A 634 -18.07 -22.98 -3.47
CA ALA A 634 -18.60 -21.64 -3.49
C ALA A 634 -19.18 -21.29 -4.86
N LEU A 635 -20.46 -20.91 -4.89
CA LEU A 635 -21.16 -20.36 -6.06
C LEU A 635 -21.41 -18.87 -5.81
N ILE A 636 -20.84 -18.02 -6.63
CA ILE A 636 -20.85 -16.57 -6.41
C ILE A 636 -21.41 -15.88 -7.65
N GLY A 637 -22.57 -15.25 -7.50
CA GLY A 637 -23.17 -14.38 -8.51
C GLY A 637 -22.50 -12.99 -8.56
N PRO A 638 -23.05 -12.10 -9.40
CA PRO A 638 -22.49 -10.74 -9.54
C PRO A 638 -22.57 -9.95 -8.23
N ILE A 639 -21.41 -9.50 -7.74
CA ILE A 639 -21.30 -8.58 -6.60
C ILE A 639 -20.65 -7.28 -7.09
N ASP A 640 -21.28 -6.15 -6.75
CA ASP A 640 -20.77 -4.81 -7.13
C ASP A 640 -20.09 -4.07 -5.98
N ARG A 641 -20.54 -4.32 -4.75
CA ARG A 641 -20.01 -3.66 -3.55
C ARG A 641 -19.96 -4.63 -2.38
N ILE A 642 -18.97 -4.44 -1.52
CA ILE A 642 -18.95 -5.02 -0.17
C ILE A 642 -18.97 -3.84 0.78
N LEU A 643 -19.99 -3.78 1.65
CA LEU A 643 -20.20 -2.72 2.62
C LEU A 643 -20.34 -3.32 4.01
N THR A 644 -19.62 -2.77 4.97
CA THR A 644 -19.62 -3.34 6.32
C THR A 644 -19.81 -2.27 7.38
N ARG A 645 -20.59 -2.60 8.39
CA ARG A 645 -20.62 -1.92 9.68
C ARG A 645 -20.36 -2.98 10.74
N ILE A 646 -19.10 -3.11 11.19
CA ILE A 646 -18.64 -4.11 12.13
C ILE A 646 -17.80 -3.46 13.23
N GLY A 647 -18.15 -3.69 14.50
CA GLY A 647 -17.42 -3.23 15.66
C GLY A 647 -17.74 -1.77 16.04
N ALA A 648 -17.43 -1.41 17.29
CA ALA A 648 -17.50 -0.06 17.80
C ALA A 648 -16.07 0.51 17.85
N GLY A 649 -15.67 1.31 16.88
CA GLY A 649 -14.45 2.10 16.95
C GLY A 649 -14.77 3.47 17.52
N ASP A 650 -14.19 3.82 18.67
CA ASP A 650 -14.18 5.21 19.10
C ASP A 650 -13.23 5.99 18.21
N ASP A 651 -13.77 6.88 17.39
CA ASP A 651 -12.93 7.88 16.69
C ASP A 651 -12.79 9.13 17.58
N LEU A 652 -12.03 8.95 18.66
CA LEU A 652 -11.70 10.04 19.60
C LEU A 652 -10.96 11.19 18.89
N ALA A 653 -10.27 10.92 17.79
CA ALA A 653 -9.52 11.93 17.06
C ALA A 653 -10.43 12.92 16.33
N ARG A 654 -11.63 12.48 15.90
CA ARG A 654 -12.65 13.34 15.25
C ARG A 654 -13.67 13.89 16.24
N GLY A 655 -13.58 13.56 17.53
CA GLY A 655 -14.52 14.04 18.56
C GLY A 655 -15.97 13.55 18.34
N GLN A 656 -16.19 12.52 17.54
CA GLN A 656 -17.49 11.95 17.26
C GLN A 656 -17.80 10.82 18.24
N SER A 657 -19.04 10.78 18.74
CA SER A 657 -19.48 9.64 19.56
C SER A 657 -19.56 8.37 18.71
N THR A 658 -19.34 7.20 19.33
CA THR A 658 -19.51 5.89 18.69
C THR A 658 -20.85 5.77 17.94
N PHE A 659 -21.91 6.30 18.50
CA PHE A 659 -23.25 6.30 17.88
C PHE A 659 -23.28 7.16 16.60
N MET A 660 -22.61 8.32 16.58
CA MET A 660 -22.56 9.16 15.37
C MET A 660 -21.80 8.51 14.24
N VAL A 661 -20.66 7.86 14.55
CA VAL A 661 -19.89 7.08 13.58
C VAL A 661 -20.72 5.92 13.04
N GLU A 662 -21.42 5.20 13.92
CA GLU A 662 -22.33 4.11 13.57
C GLU A 662 -23.43 4.59 12.60
N MET A 663 -24.06 5.72 12.88
CA MET A 663 -25.12 6.27 12.04
C MET A 663 -24.59 6.78 10.70
N ALA A 664 -23.38 7.36 10.65
CA ALA A 664 -22.76 7.81 9.41
C ALA A 664 -22.42 6.61 8.50
N GLU A 665 -21.83 5.55 9.04
CA GLU A 665 -21.55 4.31 8.29
C GLU A 665 -22.84 3.62 7.81
N THR A 666 -23.86 3.56 8.65
CA THR A 666 -25.18 3.03 8.29
C THR A 666 -25.84 3.84 7.20
N SER A 667 -25.83 5.17 7.31
CA SER A 667 -26.33 6.08 6.29
C SER A 667 -25.63 5.87 4.95
N TYR A 668 -24.30 5.77 4.95
CA TYR A 668 -23.53 5.45 3.75
C TYR A 668 -24.01 4.15 3.10
N ILE A 669 -24.17 3.09 3.88
CA ILE A 669 -24.63 1.78 3.38
C ILE A 669 -26.02 1.89 2.75
N LEU A 670 -26.98 2.52 3.42
CA LEU A 670 -28.36 2.65 2.93
C LEU A 670 -28.43 3.43 1.61
N HIS A 671 -27.59 4.45 1.43
CA HIS A 671 -27.57 5.25 0.21
C HIS A 671 -26.84 4.57 -0.97
N HIS A 672 -25.86 3.72 -0.70
CA HIS A 672 -24.96 3.19 -1.74
C HIS A 672 -25.18 1.71 -2.05
N ALA A 673 -25.86 0.95 -1.18
CA ALA A 673 -26.11 -0.47 -1.45
C ALA A 673 -27.10 -0.65 -2.60
N THR A 674 -26.81 -1.59 -3.49
CA THR A 674 -27.62 -2.01 -4.63
C THR A 674 -28.12 -3.45 -4.44
N ALA A 675 -28.97 -3.92 -5.33
CA ALA A 675 -29.45 -5.30 -5.32
C ALA A 675 -28.32 -6.36 -5.52
N HIS A 676 -27.13 -5.94 -5.93
CA HIS A 676 -25.93 -6.78 -6.09
C HIS A 676 -24.89 -6.55 -5.01
N SER A 677 -25.18 -5.77 -4.00
CA SER A 677 -24.24 -5.51 -2.90
C SER A 677 -24.28 -6.59 -1.83
N LEU A 678 -23.13 -6.89 -1.24
CA LEU A 678 -23.03 -7.68 -0.01
C LEU A 678 -22.84 -6.72 1.18
N VAL A 679 -23.81 -6.76 2.10
CA VAL A 679 -23.85 -5.86 3.26
C VAL A 679 -23.69 -6.68 4.56
N LEU A 680 -22.78 -6.26 5.43
CA LEU A 680 -22.55 -6.83 6.74
C LEU A 680 -22.87 -5.79 7.80
N MET A 681 -23.91 -6.06 8.61
CA MET A 681 -24.37 -5.16 9.68
C MET A 681 -24.21 -5.87 11.03
N ASP A 682 -23.38 -5.32 11.90
CA ASP A 682 -23.11 -5.91 13.21
C ASP A 682 -23.61 -4.97 14.33
N GLU A 683 -24.66 -5.40 15.00
CA GLU A 683 -25.17 -4.85 16.25
C GLU A 683 -25.52 -3.36 16.21
N ILE A 684 -26.38 -2.96 15.28
CA ILE A 684 -26.85 -1.57 15.15
C ILE A 684 -27.74 -1.17 16.33
N GLY A 685 -27.62 0.10 16.78
CA GLY A 685 -28.48 0.70 17.80
C GLY A 685 -27.95 0.52 19.23
N ARG A 686 -26.69 0.10 19.41
CA ARG A 686 -26.10 -0.08 20.76
C ARG A 686 -25.75 1.27 21.45
N GLY A 687 -25.51 2.30 20.70
CA GLY A 687 -25.05 3.60 21.22
C GLY A 687 -26.16 4.51 21.76
N THR A 688 -27.43 4.04 21.82
CA THR A 688 -28.60 4.82 22.25
C THR A 688 -29.51 4.04 23.21
N SER A 689 -30.71 4.56 23.53
CA SER A 689 -31.67 3.84 24.37
C SER A 689 -32.15 2.55 23.67
N THR A 690 -32.53 1.54 24.43
CA THR A 690 -32.90 0.22 23.90
C THR A 690 -34.02 0.31 22.86
N TYR A 691 -35.05 1.10 23.11
CA TYR A 691 -36.17 1.23 22.18
C TYR A 691 -35.84 2.04 20.93
N ASP A 692 -35.05 3.10 21.06
CA ASP A 692 -34.56 3.86 19.88
C ASP A 692 -33.65 2.97 19.03
N GLY A 693 -32.78 2.21 19.68
CA GLY A 693 -31.87 1.28 18.99
C GLY A 693 -32.63 0.19 18.25
N LEU A 694 -33.65 -0.42 18.88
CA LEU A 694 -34.52 -1.40 18.24
C LEU A 694 -35.27 -0.83 17.04
N ALA A 695 -35.90 0.36 17.21
CA ALA A 695 -36.64 1.02 16.14
C ALA A 695 -35.74 1.36 14.94
N LEU A 696 -34.52 1.85 15.19
CA LEU A 696 -33.52 2.12 14.15
C LEU A 696 -33.09 0.82 13.46
N ALA A 697 -32.77 -0.23 14.21
CA ALA A 697 -32.34 -1.50 13.65
C ALA A 697 -33.41 -2.14 12.78
N ASP A 698 -34.70 -2.09 13.22
CA ASP A 698 -35.85 -2.57 12.43
C ASP A 698 -36.00 -1.77 11.13
N ALA A 699 -35.97 -0.43 11.20
CA ALA A 699 -36.09 0.41 10.01
C ALA A 699 -34.94 0.18 9.02
N VAL A 700 -33.70 0.03 9.49
CA VAL A 700 -32.52 -0.28 8.67
C VAL A 700 -32.65 -1.65 8.02
N ALA A 701 -33.03 -2.69 8.79
CA ALA A 701 -33.23 -4.04 8.26
C ALA A 701 -34.27 -4.05 7.14
N ARG A 702 -35.42 -3.40 7.36
CA ARG A 702 -36.48 -3.24 6.34
C ARG A 702 -36.00 -2.48 5.11
N HIS A 703 -35.26 -1.42 5.27
CA HIS A 703 -34.72 -0.65 4.16
C HIS A 703 -33.79 -1.52 3.29
N LEU A 704 -32.85 -2.23 3.92
CA LEU A 704 -31.92 -3.13 3.20
C LEU A 704 -32.67 -4.27 2.50
N ALA A 705 -33.65 -4.88 3.15
CA ALA A 705 -34.37 -6.02 2.60
C ALA A 705 -35.33 -5.62 1.46
N TYR A 706 -36.05 -4.50 1.58
CA TYR A 706 -37.16 -4.18 0.68
C TYR A 706 -36.86 -3.06 -0.31
N GLN A 707 -36.01 -2.09 0.06
CA GLN A 707 -35.66 -0.97 -0.83
C GLN A 707 -34.36 -1.25 -1.58
N ASN A 708 -33.24 -1.46 -0.88
CA ASN A 708 -31.97 -1.81 -1.51
C ASN A 708 -31.99 -3.24 -2.10
N ARG A 709 -32.72 -4.16 -1.46
CA ARG A 709 -32.82 -5.55 -1.87
C ARG A 709 -31.47 -6.26 -2.02
N CYS A 710 -30.49 -5.85 -1.21
CA CYS A 710 -29.12 -6.37 -1.24
C CYS A 710 -28.98 -7.68 -0.46
N TYR A 711 -27.90 -8.41 -0.69
CA TYR A 711 -27.52 -9.53 0.16
C TYR A 711 -27.01 -8.99 1.49
N THR A 712 -27.66 -9.39 2.58
CA THR A 712 -27.38 -8.83 3.90
C THR A 712 -27.17 -9.91 4.95
N LEU A 713 -26.06 -9.79 5.69
CA LEU A 713 -25.82 -10.51 6.93
C LEU A 713 -26.00 -9.52 8.09
N PHE A 714 -27.07 -9.67 8.85
CA PHE A 714 -27.52 -8.73 9.87
C PHE A 714 -27.43 -9.38 11.27
N ALA A 715 -26.34 -9.16 11.97
CA ALA A 715 -26.17 -9.64 13.33
C ALA A 715 -26.80 -8.68 14.32
N THR A 716 -27.59 -9.22 15.27
CA THR A 716 -28.32 -8.42 16.24
C THR A 716 -28.46 -9.12 17.58
N HIS A 717 -28.68 -8.34 18.63
CA HIS A 717 -29.11 -8.78 19.94
C HIS A 717 -30.59 -8.52 20.18
N TYR A 718 -31.25 -7.82 19.27
CA TYR A 718 -32.68 -7.58 19.33
C TYR A 718 -33.41 -8.81 18.76
N PHE A 719 -33.95 -9.66 19.65
CA PHE A 719 -34.69 -10.84 19.25
C PHE A 719 -35.99 -10.53 18.52
N GLU A 720 -36.55 -9.35 18.76
CA GLU A 720 -37.73 -8.84 18.11
C GLU A 720 -37.57 -8.76 16.58
N LEU A 721 -36.36 -8.53 16.08
CA LEU A 721 -36.07 -8.51 14.65
C LEU A 721 -36.20 -9.88 13.98
N THR A 722 -36.21 -10.98 14.75
CA THR A 722 -36.41 -12.33 14.18
C THR A 722 -37.82 -12.49 13.60
N ALA A 723 -38.81 -11.72 14.08
CA ALA A 723 -40.15 -11.70 13.54
C ALA A 723 -40.25 -11.25 12.08
N LEU A 724 -39.27 -10.49 11.59
CA LEU A 724 -39.20 -10.01 10.19
C LEU A 724 -39.21 -11.18 9.18
N ALA A 725 -38.74 -12.37 9.57
CA ALA A 725 -38.70 -13.54 8.72
C ALA A 725 -40.13 -14.14 8.47
N ASP A 726 -41.02 -13.95 9.41
CA ASP A 726 -42.40 -14.48 9.38
C ASP A 726 -43.40 -13.49 8.75
N GLU A 727 -42.97 -12.24 8.50
CA GLU A 727 -43.83 -11.23 7.92
C GLU A 727 -44.12 -11.52 6.44
N GLN A 728 -45.37 -11.35 6.04
CA GLN A 728 -45.78 -11.39 4.63
C GLN A 728 -45.74 -9.98 4.06
N HIS A 729 -45.01 -9.82 2.95
CA HIS A 729 -44.95 -8.55 2.24
C HIS A 729 -45.81 -8.58 0.98
N GLU A 730 -46.25 -7.42 0.49
CA GLU A 730 -46.94 -7.28 -0.81
C GLU A 730 -46.04 -7.86 -1.93
N GLY A 731 -46.34 -9.09 -2.37
CA GLY A 731 -45.58 -9.79 -3.42
C GLY A 731 -44.96 -11.14 -3.03
N GLY A 732 -45.10 -11.63 -1.81
CA GLY A 732 -44.63 -12.94 -1.42
C GLY A 732 -43.93 -13.03 -0.07
N ARG A 733 -42.98 -13.96 0.07
CA ARG A 733 -42.17 -14.11 1.29
C ARG A 733 -41.25 -12.90 1.51
N SER A 734 -40.94 -12.63 2.78
CA SER A 734 -40.14 -11.48 3.19
C SER A 734 -38.70 -11.41 2.57
N GLY A 735 -38.20 -12.54 2.05
CA GLY A 735 -36.77 -12.66 1.62
C GLY A 735 -35.79 -12.64 2.78
N ILE A 736 -36.29 -12.67 4.02
CA ILE A 736 -35.50 -12.66 5.26
C ILE A 736 -35.56 -14.03 5.88
N ALA A 737 -34.46 -14.55 6.40
CA ALA A 737 -34.40 -15.78 7.15
C ALA A 737 -33.62 -15.58 8.45
N ASN A 738 -33.96 -16.36 9.45
CA ASN A 738 -33.24 -16.36 10.73
C ASN A 738 -32.20 -17.46 10.75
N VAL A 739 -31.04 -17.16 11.29
CA VAL A 739 -30.00 -18.10 11.63
C VAL A 739 -29.43 -17.77 13.02
N HIS A 740 -28.85 -18.73 13.70
CA HIS A 740 -28.19 -18.48 14.96
C HIS A 740 -26.88 -19.23 15.09
N LEU A 741 -25.97 -18.68 15.88
CA LEU A 741 -24.77 -19.40 16.32
C LEU A 741 -25.09 -20.21 17.58
N ASP A 742 -24.82 -21.51 17.48
CA ASP A 742 -25.15 -22.46 18.53
C ASP A 742 -24.19 -22.36 19.72
N ALA A 743 -24.78 -22.50 20.93
CA ALA A 743 -24.05 -22.61 22.17
C ALA A 743 -24.77 -23.62 23.08
N VAL A 744 -24.00 -24.50 23.68
CA VAL A 744 -24.52 -25.57 24.53
C VAL A 744 -24.10 -25.34 25.98
N GLU A 745 -25.07 -25.43 26.90
CA GLU A 745 -24.80 -25.40 28.34
C GLU A 745 -24.37 -26.81 28.79
N HIS A 746 -23.20 -26.92 29.38
CA HIS A 746 -22.74 -28.15 30.03
C HIS A 746 -22.44 -27.88 31.51
N GLY A 747 -23.44 -28.13 32.36
CA GLY A 747 -23.37 -27.76 33.76
C GLY A 747 -23.33 -26.21 33.98
N GLU A 748 -22.30 -25.71 34.61
CA GLU A 748 -22.07 -24.24 34.77
C GLU A 748 -21.28 -23.64 33.61
N ALA A 749 -20.76 -24.45 32.71
CA ALA A 749 -19.94 -23.98 31.57
C ALA A 749 -20.81 -23.81 30.31
N LEU A 750 -20.51 -22.72 29.56
CA LEU A 750 -21.07 -22.48 28.25
C LEU A 750 -20.01 -22.87 27.19
N VAL A 751 -20.39 -23.78 26.29
CA VAL A 751 -19.53 -24.19 25.17
C VAL A 751 -20.08 -23.55 23.89
N PHE A 752 -19.28 -22.71 23.26
CA PHE A 752 -19.62 -22.15 21.97
C PHE A 752 -19.29 -23.17 20.87
N MET A 753 -20.30 -23.59 20.15
CA MET A 753 -20.13 -24.56 19.06
C MET A 753 -19.61 -23.92 17.80
N HIS A 754 -19.73 -22.60 17.66
CA HIS A 754 -19.37 -21.80 16.47
C HIS A 754 -20.10 -22.26 15.18
N ALA A 755 -21.08 -23.12 15.31
CA ALA A 755 -21.88 -23.65 14.20
C ALA A 755 -23.11 -22.76 13.97
N VAL A 756 -23.35 -22.40 12.70
CA VAL A 756 -24.55 -21.68 12.27
C VAL A 756 -25.68 -22.66 12.00
N LYS A 757 -26.86 -22.41 12.56
CA LYS A 757 -28.05 -23.20 12.38
C LYS A 757 -29.22 -22.34 11.93
N ASP A 758 -30.14 -22.91 11.17
CA ASP A 758 -31.38 -22.26 10.78
C ASP A 758 -32.29 -21.96 11.98
N GLY A 759 -33.05 -20.89 11.88
CA GLY A 759 -33.96 -20.41 12.92
C GLY A 759 -33.31 -19.43 13.91
N PRO A 760 -34.11 -18.75 14.75
CA PRO A 760 -33.64 -17.82 15.77
C PRO A 760 -33.00 -18.55 16.95
N ALA A 761 -32.10 -17.89 17.69
CA ALA A 761 -31.58 -18.39 18.96
C ALA A 761 -32.71 -18.45 20.01
N ASN A 762 -32.74 -19.52 20.79
CA ASN A 762 -33.78 -19.73 21.82
C ASN A 762 -33.57 -18.89 23.09
N ARG A 763 -32.34 -18.36 23.33
CA ARG A 763 -31.98 -17.63 24.56
C ARG A 763 -30.81 -16.64 24.30
N SER A 764 -30.75 -15.62 25.16
CA SER A 764 -29.53 -14.82 25.31
C SER A 764 -28.62 -15.47 26.39
N PHE A 765 -27.34 -15.58 26.10
CA PHE A 765 -26.33 -16.18 26.98
C PHE A 765 -25.52 -15.13 27.76
N GLY A 766 -25.98 -13.90 27.84
CA GLY A 766 -25.23 -12.77 28.42
C GLY A 766 -24.80 -13.01 29.87
N LEU A 767 -25.67 -13.63 30.69
CA LEU A 767 -25.37 -13.93 32.09
C LEU A 767 -24.35 -15.06 32.26
N GLN A 768 -24.38 -16.05 31.35
CA GLN A 768 -23.39 -17.13 31.30
C GLN A 768 -22.02 -16.60 30.88
N VAL A 769 -21.98 -15.74 29.88
CA VAL A 769 -20.75 -15.06 29.46
C VAL A 769 -20.18 -14.18 30.60
N ALA A 770 -21.04 -13.47 31.34
CA ALA A 770 -20.63 -12.69 32.49
C ALA A 770 -20.00 -13.57 33.60
N ALA A 771 -20.58 -14.75 33.81
CA ALA A 771 -20.03 -15.74 34.76
C ALA A 771 -18.65 -16.27 34.30
N LEU A 772 -18.51 -16.58 33.00
CA LEU A 772 -17.23 -16.98 32.39
C LEU A 772 -16.15 -15.88 32.47
N ALA A 773 -16.55 -14.61 32.34
CA ALA A 773 -15.67 -13.45 32.50
C ALA A 773 -15.24 -13.20 33.96
N GLY A 774 -15.73 -14.02 34.93
CA GLY A 774 -15.32 -13.95 36.33
C GLY A 774 -16.11 -12.96 37.20
N LEU A 775 -17.31 -12.54 36.75
CA LEU A 775 -18.19 -11.74 37.64
C LEU A 775 -18.54 -12.53 38.90
N PRO A 776 -18.64 -11.83 40.08
CA PRO A 776 -18.99 -12.50 41.33
C PRO A 776 -20.31 -13.32 41.23
N ARG A 777 -20.30 -14.55 41.72
CA ARG A 777 -21.47 -15.46 41.63
C ARG A 777 -22.74 -14.86 42.22
N THR A 778 -22.62 -14.05 43.28
CA THR A 778 -23.74 -13.33 43.88
C THR A 778 -24.37 -12.32 42.95
N THR A 779 -23.55 -11.58 42.20
CA THR A 779 -24.01 -10.62 41.19
C THR A 779 -24.71 -11.31 40.02
N VAL A 780 -24.14 -12.40 39.52
CA VAL A 780 -24.74 -13.20 38.44
C VAL A 780 -26.10 -13.82 38.90
N ALA A 781 -26.19 -14.30 40.17
CA ALA A 781 -27.43 -14.83 40.71
C ALA A 781 -28.50 -13.74 40.88
N GLN A 782 -28.14 -12.52 41.26
CA GLN A 782 -29.07 -11.39 41.32
C GLN A 782 -29.57 -11.00 39.94
N ALA A 783 -28.66 -10.94 38.96
CA ALA A 783 -28.99 -10.66 37.56
C ALA A 783 -29.93 -11.69 36.95
N ARG A 784 -29.74 -12.99 37.26
CA ARG A 784 -30.66 -14.08 36.82
C ARG A 784 -32.08 -13.90 37.39
N ARG A 785 -32.21 -13.55 38.67
CA ARG A 785 -33.52 -13.27 39.28
C ARG A 785 -34.21 -12.10 38.59
N ARG A 786 -33.43 -11.02 38.39
CA ARG A 786 -33.96 -9.83 37.75
C ARG A 786 -34.36 -10.07 36.30
N LEU A 787 -33.60 -10.88 35.54
CA LEU A 787 -33.95 -11.26 34.17
C LEU A 787 -35.27 -12.01 34.16
N ALA A 788 -35.46 -13.01 35.04
CA ALA A 788 -36.70 -13.77 35.14
C ALA A 788 -37.94 -12.88 35.50
N GLU A 789 -37.75 -11.85 36.36
CA GLU A 789 -38.79 -10.86 36.64
C GLU A 789 -39.14 -10.01 35.42
N LEU A 790 -38.14 -9.62 34.60
CA LEU A 790 -38.35 -8.83 33.41
C LEU A 790 -39.02 -9.64 32.30
N GLU A 791 -38.64 -10.90 32.13
CA GLU A 791 -39.24 -11.82 31.15
C GLU A 791 -40.71 -12.13 31.50
N GLN A 792 -41.04 -12.31 32.80
CA GLN A 792 -42.45 -12.47 33.24
C GLN A 792 -43.28 -11.24 32.95
N ARG A 793 -42.78 -10.01 33.21
CA ARG A 793 -43.49 -8.76 32.90
C ARG A 793 -43.66 -8.55 31.38
N GLY A 794 -42.65 -8.94 30.58
CA GLY A 794 -42.72 -8.90 29.12
C GLY A 794 -43.69 -9.91 28.54
N GLY A 795 -43.78 -11.14 29.12
CA GLY A 795 -44.71 -12.17 28.71
C GLY A 795 -46.20 -11.86 28.99
N GLU A 796 -46.50 -11.16 30.09
CA GLU A 796 -47.86 -10.68 30.39
C GLU A 796 -48.30 -9.61 29.40
N SER A 797 -47.40 -8.79 28.86
CA SER A 797 -47.70 -7.80 27.81
C SER A 797 -48.04 -8.49 26.46
N HIS A 798 -47.36 -9.59 26.12
CA HIS A 798 -47.60 -10.31 24.85
C HIS A 798 -48.84 -11.21 24.90
N ALA A 799 -49.18 -11.75 26.06
CA ALA A 799 -50.40 -12.58 26.21
C ALA A 799 -51.70 -11.72 26.14
N ALA A 800 -51.64 -10.46 26.45
CA ALA A 800 -52.77 -9.52 26.32
C ALA A 800 -53.04 -9.10 24.87
N GLU A 801 -52.08 -9.20 23.95
CA GLU A 801 -52.22 -8.83 22.54
C GLU A 801 -52.82 -9.90 21.62
N LEU A 802 -52.95 -11.16 22.09
CA LEU A 802 -53.45 -12.31 21.29
C LEU A 802 -54.94 -12.59 21.40
N ALA A 803 -55.74 -11.69 22.01
CA ALA A 803 -57.21 -11.84 21.98
C ALA A 803 -57.74 -11.10 20.74
N PRO A 804 -58.58 -11.74 19.89
CA PRO A 804 -59.07 -11.12 18.67
C PRO A 804 -60.06 -10.03 18.98
N GLN A 805 -59.67 -8.74 18.82
CA GLN A 805 -60.58 -7.63 18.78
C GLN A 805 -60.78 -7.17 17.34
N ALA A 806 -62.07 -6.92 17.03
CA ALA A 806 -62.57 -6.50 15.73
C ALA A 806 -61.95 -5.20 15.27
N LEU A 807 -61.72 -5.12 13.97
CA LEU A 807 -61.25 -3.98 13.20
C LEU A 807 -62.14 -2.77 13.39
N ASP A 808 -61.59 -1.67 13.93
CA ASP A 808 -61.97 -0.29 13.56
C ASP A 808 -60.87 0.73 13.97
N ALA A 809 -60.35 1.42 12.95
CA ALA A 809 -59.58 2.67 12.95
C ALA A 809 -58.15 2.66 13.63
N PRO A 810 -57.17 3.39 13.05
CA PRO A 810 -55.80 3.38 13.54
C PRO A 810 -55.67 4.16 14.85
N GLN A 811 -55.45 3.44 15.96
CA GLN A 811 -55.01 4.03 17.21
C GLN A 811 -53.51 3.85 17.39
N GLN A 812 -52.83 4.99 17.51
CA GLN A 812 -51.45 5.09 17.90
C GLN A 812 -51.26 4.56 19.33
N PHE A 813 -50.57 3.43 19.51
CA PHE A 813 -50.35 2.86 20.82
C PHE A 813 -49.24 3.59 21.56
N GLY A 814 -49.59 4.31 22.61
CA GLY A 814 -48.64 4.76 23.63
C GLY A 814 -48.29 3.61 24.61
N LEU A 815 -47.04 3.20 24.61
CA LEU A 815 -46.51 2.10 25.45
C LEU A 815 -46.43 2.42 26.96
N PHE A 816 -46.73 3.64 27.38
CA PHE A 816 -47.02 4.08 28.76
C PHE A 816 -48.06 5.17 28.72
N ALA A 817 -49.31 4.83 29.12
CA ALA A 817 -50.23 5.83 29.57
C ALA A 817 -49.66 6.40 30.89
N ALA A 818 -48.92 7.48 30.82
CA ALA A 818 -48.75 8.31 32.00
C ALA A 818 -50.15 8.67 32.51
N PRO A 819 -50.46 8.58 33.83
CA PRO A 819 -51.72 8.99 34.38
C PRO A 819 -51.97 10.42 33.88
N ALA A 820 -53.14 10.68 33.33
CA ALA A 820 -53.52 11.98 32.78
C ALA A 820 -53.12 13.04 33.80
N SER A 821 -52.35 14.03 33.39
CA SER A 821 -51.95 15.06 34.34
C SER A 821 -53.25 15.82 34.76
N LYS A 822 -53.35 16.29 36.01
CA LYS A 822 -54.49 17.03 36.51
C LYS A 822 -54.85 18.22 35.60
N SER A 823 -53.89 18.75 34.83
CA SER A 823 -54.10 19.78 33.82
C SER A 823 -54.79 19.24 32.58
N GLN A 824 -54.54 17.98 32.15
CA GLN A 824 -55.23 17.35 31.02
C GLN A 824 -56.67 16.98 31.34
N GLU A 825 -56.97 16.49 32.57
CA GLU A 825 -58.31 16.21 33.04
C GLU A 825 -59.13 17.51 33.18
N ALA A 826 -58.51 18.60 33.70
CA ALA A 826 -59.13 19.88 33.80
C ALA A 826 -59.40 20.55 32.44
N LEU A 827 -58.52 20.31 31.45
CA LEU A 827 -58.69 20.79 30.08
C LEU A 827 -59.81 20.05 29.37
N ALA A 828 -59.89 18.73 29.53
CA ALA A 828 -60.94 17.88 28.94
C ALA A 828 -62.36 18.19 29.51
N ALA A 829 -62.47 18.75 30.67
CA ALA A 829 -63.70 19.13 31.31
C ALA A 829 -64.21 20.55 30.91
N ILE A 830 -63.51 21.24 30.06
CA ILE A 830 -63.86 22.61 29.60
C ILE A 830 -64.51 22.51 28.23
N ASP A 831 -65.81 23.04 28.13
CA ASP A 831 -66.41 23.30 26.83
C ASP A 831 -66.18 24.76 26.41
N PRO A 832 -65.37 25.02 25.38
CA PRO A 832 -64.98 26.38 24.97
C PRO A 832 -66.16 27.17 24.47
N ASP A 833 -67.22 26.53 23.91
CA ASP A 833 -68.36 27.17 23.30
C ASP A 833 -69.41 27.69 24.35
N GLU A 834 -69.29 27.14 25.57
CA GLU A 834 -70.20 27.65 26.70
C GLU A 834 -69.46 28.64 27.58
N LEU A 835 -68.28 29.10 27.32
CA LEU A 835 -67.57 30.05 28.17
C LEU A 835 -67.64 31.47 27.68
N THR A 836 -67.96 32.36 28.59
CA THR A 836 -67.81 33.83 28.35
C THR A 836 -66.34 34.21 28.36
N PRO A 837 -65.93 35.33 27.70
CA PRO A 837 -64.47 35.70 27.66
C PRO A 837 -63.80 35.81 29.02
N LYS A 838 -64.54 36.20 30.03
CA LYS A 838 -64.00 36.25 31.41
C LYS A 838 -63.81 34.89 32.02
N GLN A 839 -64.70 33.94 31.80
CA GLN A 839 -64.62 32.56 32.26
C GLN A 839 -63.55 31.83 31.52
N ALA A 840 -63.28 32.07 30.24
CA ALA A 840 -62.18 31.49 29.49
C ALA A 840 -60.84 31.96 30.05
N LEU A 841 -60.67 33.21 30.42
CA LEU A 841 -59.45 33.71 31.05
C LEU A 841 -59.23 33.09 32.45
N GLU A 842 -60.30 32.94 33.26
CA GLU A 842 -60.23 32.25 34.55
C GLU A 842 -59.92 30.78 34.40
N ALA A 843 -60.40 30.09 33.38
CA ALA A 843 -60.04 28.71 33.05
C ALA A 843 -58.56 28.55 32.66
N LEU A 844 -58.05 29.51 31.87
CA LEU A 844 -56.64 29.54 31.53
C LEU A 844 -55.72 29.72 32.74
N TYR A 845 -56.03 30.58 33.68
CA TYR A 845 -55.32 30.76 34.92
C TYR A 845 -55.40 29.51 35.82
N ARG A 846 -56.53 28.82 35.83
CA ARG A 846 -56.68 27.56 36.56
C ARG A 846 -55.83 26.44 35.97
N LEU A 847 -55.80 26.29 34.63
CA LEU A 847 -54.98 25.33 33.91
C LEU A 847 -53.48 25.63 34.14
N LYS A 848 -53.07 26.89 34.12
CA LYS A 848 -51.71 27.31 34.38
C LYS A 848 -51.25 27.02 35.81
N ALA A 849 -52.18 27.06 36.78
CA ALA A 849 -51.87 26.69 38.18
C ALA A 849 -51.78 25.17 38.43
N LEU A 850 -52.18 24.34 37.43
CA LEU A 850 -52.14 22.90 37.47
C LEU A 850 -50.91 22.31 36.68
N LEU A 851 -50.19 23.17 35.96
CA LEU A 851 -48.90 22.90 35.35
C LEU A 851 -47.78 23.04 36.39
#